data_51907d24705f7106e0a7ddc27b2c253b
#
_entry.id   51907d24705f7106e0a7ddc27b2c253b
#
_cell.length_a   1.000
_cell.length_b   1.000
_cell.length_c   1.000
_cell.angle_alpha   90.00
_cell.angle_beta   90.00
_cell.angle_gamma   90.00
#
_symmetry.space_group_name_H-M   'P 1'
#
loop_
_entity.id
_entity.type
_entity.pdbx_description
1 polymer ?
#
loop_
_entity_poly.entity_id
_entity_poly.type
_entity_poly.pdbx_seq_one_letter_code
_entity_poly.pdbx_strand_id
1 'polypeptide(L)'
;MMFSTNINKNINRHLIEIKPNRENIRLIYLNNIEPTFDIQSNLLKINPATQFYTNIQLCIDFIKTISNEEIFLIISNILLSNIFDYIYFLQPIIAIFIYDDKQEINELKIKYPKIIDRYTNQNDLLKSIQEKIQFIEKQTFIYSLFDQKHKSIRDLTKESATFLWYHMLINIFKQMPQNESLRDEILNKCSDYYRKNRLELDNIELFRQNYQYQQAIQWYTNESFLYRLLNRALHIIDFEILYSIRFFLIDLYFEIENKYKNIKNQEYLIVYHAQIMSIEEIEKLKKYIGCLISINHFLSTSRNKNLLLSIFQQNFSTYINVLFEIHVNLSNETIILTDISSFNSIYQEKEILFNINSLLKIDSIEYDSINNLWNIKLIANHDETKHINEYLKWIQNETDYHSTMIYFGHLLWNNLGQMTQAKNYFHILLKSLSNNHIDIPKIYIELGHINNEIGEYNSALHNYQCALNIYQKQIPKDNICIISSLNYIGIIYKHMSKIDRAIDYYRQSLDIYETTCSQDQNHIHRSNIMINMGLAYRDKKDFNTALNYLTQAYNIRCDILPNDDLLIANLLIDIGNIYHDKHDLNQVLNYYQQALSIQELVYPNDHLNKAKLIRNIGIIYSDKQDWQNALNYLNRTLKMYQCLLSMNINHPDIAICYGDIGNIYEKMNNFDLALNYYDKQFQIEEQCLSFNHSNLIIHFDKIINILKKKNQIEKAINLCQEKLLILKNIFGIEYKYNTRIVRILILIATLYEDKNPRESHQYYQHILEIFEHNKNEEIFQICLSTMINFYWKCRMFDRALICQMKLLNLRRSILSSNHHDIAYSLRDLARLYRVMNKSNEALQYFNQSLRILQTKYGSEHIDVKNIQKEIIDLKDIIKSLSANADDDYNNRRSSNAHKEFFIMPQNDSNSQSSTSIYGIKNKSSTSDSTSVVCVII
;
A
#
# COMPACT_ATOMS: atom_id res chain seq x y z
N MET A 1 2.14 4.18 20.79
CA MET A 1 3.46 3.64 21.18
C MET A 1 3.46 2.79 22.46
N MET A 2 2.37 2.61 23.20
CA MET A 2 2.33 1.72 24.36
C MET A 2 1.58 0.39 24.14
N PHE A 3 1.02 0.14 22.95
CA PHE A 3 0.31 -1.10 22.64
C PHE A 3 1.09 -2.07 21.74
N SER A 4 2.25 -1.66 21.21
CA SER A 4 3.11 -2.54 20.40
C SER A 4 4.14 -3.35 21.19
N THR A 5 4.32 -3.07 22.49
CA THR A 5 5.40 -3.69 23.30
C THR A 5 4.99 -5.00 24.00
N ASN A 6 3.71 -5.35 24.06
CA ASN A 6 3.28 -6.57 24.75
C ASN A 6 2.93 -7.75 23.83
N ILE A 7 2.75 -7.53 22.51
CA ILE A 7 2.61 -8.61 21.54
C ILE A 7 3.99 -9.22 21.20
N ASN A 8 5.05 -8.43 21.35
CA ASN A 8 6.42 -8.87 21.04
C ASN A 8 7.10 -9.74 22.10
N LYS A 9 6.53 -9.95 23.29
CA LYS A 9 7.20 -10.74 24.35
C LYS A 9 6.97 -12.25 24.27
N ASN A 10 5.98 -12.74 23.54
CA ASN A 10 5.75 -14.18 23.36
C ASN A 10 6.05 -14.72 21.95
N ILE A 11 6.38 -13.83 20.98
CA ILE A 11 6.84 -14.21 19.64
C ILE A 11 8.39 -14.30 19.61
N ASN A 12 9.06 -13.90 20.68
CA ASN A 12 10.51 -13.72 20.78
C ASN A 12 11.30 -15.00 21.00
N ARG A 13 10.92 -16.14 20.43
CA ARG A 13 11.85 -17.31 20.46
C ARG A 13 12.54 -17.64 19.13
N HIS A 14 12.10 -17.08 17.99
CA HIS A 14 12.77 -17.30 16.68
C HIS A 14 12.53 -16.14 15.67
N LEU A 15 12.58 -14.88 16.08
CA LEU A 15 12.81 -13.80 15.14
C LEU A 15 14.27 -13.87 14.72
N ILE A 16 14.53 -14.59 13.65
CA ILE A 16 15.76 -14.41 12.87
C ILE A 16 15.75 -12.93 12.46
N GLU A 17 16.72 -12.19 12.92
CA GLU A 17 16.90 -10.76 12.58
C GLU A 17 16.88 -10.63 11.07
N ILE A 18 15.82 -9.99 10.53
CA ILE A 18 15.67 -9.80 9.08
C ILE A 18 16.75 -8.80 8.68
N LYS A 19 17.82 -9.29 8.10
CA LYS A 19 18.90 -8.45 7.59
C LYS A 19 18.45 -7.74 6.33
N PRO A 20 18.75 -6.44 6.18
CA PRO A 20 18.57 -5.77 4.91
C PRO A 20 19.38 -6.51 3.84
N ASN A 21 18.72 -6.85 2.74
CA ASN A 21 19.41 -7.44 1.60
C ASN A 21 20.24 -6.34 0.91
N ARG A 22 21.48 -6.63 0.57
CA ARG A 22 22.39 -5.73 -0.17
C ARG A 22 22.71 -6.24 -1.57
N GLU A 23 21.99 -7.24 -2.02
CA GLU A 23 22.09 -7.86 -3.35
C GLU A 23 20.72 -7.81 -4.04
N ASN A 24 20.66 -7.90 -5.36
CA ASN A 24 19.40 -7.80 -6.11
C ASN A 24 18.44 -8.95 -5.80
N ILE A 25 18.97 -10.15 -5.57
CA ILE A 25 18.19 -11.36 -5.35
C ILE A 25 18.22 -11.70 -3.85
N ARG A 26 17.07 -12.07 -3.30
CA ARG A 26 16.93 -12.62 -1.96
C ARG A 26 16.64 -14.11 -2.02
N LEU A 27 17.37 -14.90 -1.23
CA LEU A 27 17.05 -16.32 -1.07
C LEU A 27 16.08 -16.53 0.07
N ILE A 28 15.05 -17.34 -0.16
CA ILE A 28 14.10 -17.78 0.86
C ILE A 28 14.05 -19.31 0.83
N TYR A 29 14.27 -19.93 1.98
CA TYR A 29 14.19 -21.38 2.16
C TYR A 29 12.94 -21.72 2.98
N LEU A 30 12.06 -22.50 2.40
CA LEU A 30 10.81 -22.97 3.03
C LEU A 30 10.83 -24.48 3.19
N ASN A 31 10.70 -24.97 4.42
CA ASN A 31 10.62 -26.37 4.76
C ASN A 31 9.79 -26.56 6.02
N ASN A 32 9.07 -27.68 6.15
CA ASN A 32 8.32 -28.02 7.37
C ASN A 32 9.20 -28.36 8.58
N ILE A 33 10.47 -28.57 8.37
CA ILE A 33 11.48 -28.92 9.40
C ILE A 33 12.58 -27.88 9.33
N GLU A 34 13.17 -27.53 10.47
CA GLU A 34 14.32 -26.64 10.49
C GLU A 34 15.45 -27.17 9.59
N PRO A 35 16.03 -26.33 8.74
CA PRO A 35 17.09 -26.74 7.84
C PRO A 35 18.35 -27.13 8.64
N THR A 36 19.10 -28.11 8.13
CA THR A 36 20.38 -28.52 8.74
C THR A 36 21.37 -27.36 8.76
N PHE A 37 22.28 -27.38 9.72
CA PHE A 37 23.32 -26.36 9.87
C PHE A 37 24.12 -26.14 8.58
N ASP A 38 24.42 -27.23 7.84
CA ASP A 38 25.21 -27.19 6.61
C ASP A 38 24.49 -26.42 5.49
N ILE A 39 23.21 -26.67 5.27
CA ILE A 39 22.44 -25.98 4.22
C ILE A 39 22.26 -24.51 4.59
N GLN A 40 21.99 -24.20 5.87
CA GLN A 40 21.91 -22.81 6.34
C GLN A 40 23.24 -22.07 6.12
N SER A 41 24.34 -22.67 6.53
CA SER A 41 25.68 -22.08 6.38
C SER A 41 26.01 -21.80 4.92
N ASN A 42 25.73 -22.75 4.03
CA ASN A 42 26.09 -22.61 2.61
C ASN A 42 25.19 -21.62 1.89
N LEU A 43 23.87 -21.57 2.15
CA LEU A 43 22.99 -20.55 1.59
C LEU A 43 23.35 -19.14 2.07
N LEU A 44 23.73 -18.98 3.35
CA LEU A 44 24.18 -17.71 3.90
C LEU A 44 25.56 -17.25 3.38
N LYS A 45 26.38 -18.16 2.82
CA LYS A 45 27.58 -17.78 2.06
C LYS A 45 27.22 -17.21 0.70
N ILE A 46 26.19 -17.74 0.04
CA ILE A 46 25.73 -17.24 -1.26
C ILE A 46 25.07 -15.89 -1.08
N ASN A 47 24.04 -15.80 -0.22
CA ASN A 47 23.36 -14.55 0.10
C ASN A 47 23.19 -14.41 1.62
N PRO A 48 23.91 -13.44 2.25
CA PRO A 48 23.86 -13.22 3.70
C PRO A 48 22.48 -12.82 4.25
N ALA A 49 21.57 -12.36 3.39
CA ALA A 49 20.20 -11.99 3.73
C ALA A 49 19.18 -13.13 3.56
N THR A 50 19.66 -14.37 3.31
CA THR A 50 18.79 -15.56 3.19
C THR A 50 17.89 -15.71 4.40
N GLN A 51 16.58 -15.94 4.15
CA GLN A 51 15.58 -16.17 5.18
C GLN A 51 15.12 -17.63 5.19
N PHE A 52 14.86 -18.15 6.38
CA PHE A 52 14.45 -19.53 6.59
C PHE A 52 13.09 -19.57 7.27
N TYR A 53 12.13 -20.29 6.68
CA TYR A 53 10.78 -20.41 7.20
C TYR A 53 10.40 -21.87 7.34
N THR A 54 9.80 -22.21 8.49
CA THR A 54 9.11 -23.49 8.73
C THR A 54 7.60 -23.36 8.64
N ASN A 55 7.09 -22.12 8.69
CA ASN A 55 5.69 -21.78 8.55
C ASN A 55 5.45 -21.09 7.21
N ILE A 56 4.55 -21.68 6.42
CA ILE A 56 4.22 -21.22 5.07
C ILE A 56 3.60 -19.83 5.08
N GLN A 57 2.72 -19.55 6.05
CA GLN A 57 2.03 -18.27 6.11
C GLN A 57 2.99 -17.13 6.40
N LEU A 58 3.89 -17.31 7.36
CA LEU A 58 4.91 -16.31 7.67
C LEU A 58 5.82 -16.05 6.46
N CYS A 59 6.13 -17.10 5.69
CA CYS A 59 6.88 -16.98 4.45
C CYS A 59 6.12 -16.14 3.40
N ILE A 60 4.84 -16.45 3.17
CA ILE A 60 3.99 -15.72 2.21
C ILE A 60 3.80 -14.27 2.64
N ASP A 61 3.51 -14.03 3.92
CA ASP A 61 3.33 -12.67 4.44
C ASP A 61 4.62 -11.86 4.30
N PHE A 62 5.76 -12.46 4.57
CA PHE A 62 7.05 -11.82 4.33
C PHE A 62 7.28 -11.51 2.85
N ILE A 63 7.04 -12.46 1.93
CA ILE A 63 7.18 -12.26 0.49
C ILE A 63 6.31 -11.09 0.02
N LYS A 64 5.08 -10.98 0.52
CA LYS A 64 4.17 -9.87 0.19
C LYS A 64 4.64 -8.50 0.69
N THR A 65 5.51 -8.43 1.68
CA THR A 65 6.10 -7.17 2.14
C THR A 65 7.24 -6.68 1.24
N ILE A 66 7.75 -7.54 0.37
CA ILE A 66 8.87 -7.24 -0.52
C ILE A 66 8.35 -6.65 -1.82
N SER A 67 8.73 -5.40 -2.09
CA SER A 67 8.33 -4.69 -3.31
C SER A 67 9.48 -4.45 -4.30
N ASN A 68 10.73 -4.46 -3.81
CA ASN A 68 11.89 -4.00 -4.57
C ASN A 68 13.04 -5.03 -4.61
N GLU A 69 12.73 -6.30 -4.44
CA GLU A 69 13.71 -7.38 -4.50
C GLU A 69 13.15 -8.55 -5.29
N GLU A 70 14.01 -9.22 -6.03
CA GLU A 70 13.69 -10.48 -6.68
C GLU A 70 13.94 -11.65 -5.73
N ILE A 71 13.05 -12.65 -5.75
CA ILE A 71 13.12 -13.77 -4.82
C ILE A 71 13.42 -15.07 -5.56
N PHE A 72 14.44 -15.79 -5.09
CA PHE A 72 14.62 -17.20 -5.34
C PHE A 72 14.06 -17.99 -4.15
N LEU A 73 12.97 -18.71 -4.40
CA LEU A 73 12.32 -19.53 -3.40
C LEU A 73 12.81 -20.98 -3.49
N ILE A 74 13.35 -21.49 -2.40
CA ILE A 74 13.79 -22.88 -2.28
C ILE A 74 12.76 -23.61 -1.42
N ILE A 75 12.10 -24.62 -1.97
CA ILE A 75 11.08 -25.42 -1.29
C ILE A 75 11.60 -26.81 -1.07
N SER A 76 11.57 -27.28 0.17
CA SER A 76 11.94 -28.64 0.54
C SER A 76 10.71 -29.38 1.09
N ASN A 77 10.58 -30.66 0.74
CA ASN A 77 9.52 -31.56 1.19
C ASN A 77 8.11 -31.24 0.67
N ILE A 78 7.72 -31.89 -0.44
CA ILE A 78 6.50 -31.61 -1.24
C ILE A 78 5.23 -32.23 -0.62
N LEU A 79 4.81 -31.79 0.55
CA LEU A 79 3.41 -31.95 0.98
C LEU A 79 2.51 -30.80 0.47
N LEU A 80 2.93 -30.08 -0.58
CA LEU A 80 2.52 -28.71 -0.85
C LEU A 80 1.92 -28.49 -2.24
N SER A 81 1.44 -29.51 -2.96
CA SER A 81 0.87 -29.34 -4.30
C SER A 81 -0.21 -28.25 -4.39
N ASN A 82 -0.94 -28.00 -3.31
CA ASN A 82 -1.98 -26.96 -3.26
C ASN A 82 -1.44 -25.54 -2.96
N ILE A 83 -0.18 -25.39 -2.58
CA ILE A 83 0.43 -24.10 -2.23
C ILE A 83 1.03 -23.42 -3.44
N PHE A 84 1.43 -24.18 -4.46
CA PHE A 84 1.93 -23.62 -5.70
C PHE A 84 0.93 -22.67 -6.36
N ASP A 85 -0.36 -22.95 -6.29
CA ASP A 85 -1.42 -22.08 -6.84
C ASP A 85 -1.44 -20.69 -6.18
N TYR A 86 -0.93 -20.53 -4.94
CA TYR A 86 -0.84 -19.25 -4.25
C TYR A 86 0.53 -18.59 -4.37
N ILE A 87 1.61 -19.36 -4.25
CA ILE A 87 2.97 -18.85 -4.26
C ILE A 87 3.40 -18.42 -5.65
N TYR A 88 3.01 -19.15 -6.68
CA TYR A 88 3.40 -18.89 -8.06
C TYR A 88 3.04 -17.48 -8.56
N PHE A 89 1.88 -16.97 -8.13
CA PHE A 89 1.40 -15.66 -8.55
C PHE A 89 2.01 -14.49 -7.77
N LEU A 90 2.82 -14.74 -6.74
CA LEU A 90 3.50 -13.67 -6.02
C LEU A 90 4.56 -13.04 -6.94
N GLN A 91 4.42 -11.76 -7.19
CA GLN A 91 5.24 -10.98 -8.12
C GLN A 91 6.74 -11.03 -7.84
N PRO A 92 7.22 -10.91 -6.57
CA PRO A 92 8.65 -10.93 -6.29
C PRO A 92 9.35 -12.25 -6.59
N ILE A 93 8.62 -13.37 -6.69
CA ILE A 93 9.23 -14.69 -6.95
C ILE A 93 9.52 -14.83 -8.45
N ILE A 94 10.79 -14.93 -8.79
CA ILE A 94 11.26 -15.13 -10.17
C ILE A 94 11.72 -16.55 -10.46
N ALA A 95 12.17 -17.30 -9.44
CA ALA A 95 12.61 -18.68 -9.58
C ALA A 95 12.22 -19.51 -8.36
N ILE A 96 11.84 -20.78 -8.60
CA ILE A 96 11.53 -21.76 -7.56
C ILE A 96 12.43 -22.98 -7.76
N PHE A 97 13.17 -23.34 -6.70
CA PHE A 97 14.03 -24.51 -6.65
C PHE A 97 13.40 -25.55 -5.72
N ILE A 98 13.26 -26.77 -6.18
CA ILE A 98 12.71 -27.86 -5.36
C ILE A 98 13.85 -28.74 -4.85
N TYR A 99 13.95 -28.88 -3.53
CA TYR A 99 14.96 -29.71 -2.88
C TYR A 99 14.28 -30.89 -2.17
N ASP A 100 14.19 -32.07 -2.86
CA ASP A 100 13.47 -33.26 -2.32
C ASP A 100 13.87 -34.53 -3.05
N ASP A 101 13.72 -35.72 -2.35
CA ASP A 101 14.12 -37.03 -2.84
C ASP A 101 13.03 -37.83 -3.60
N LYS A 102 11.77 -37.40 -3.67
CA LYS A 102 10.65 -38.32 -3.82
C LYS A 102 9.69 -38.22 -5.01
N GLN A 103 9.72 -37.21 -5.91
CA GLN A 103 8.71 -37.17 -6.99
C GLN A 103 9.22 -36.62 -8.33
N GLU A 104 8.64 -37.13 -9.45
CA GLU A 104 8.77 -36.54 -10.79
C GLU A 104 8.03 -35.17 -10.88
N ILE A 105 8.69 -34.16 -11.44
CA ILE A 105 8.19 -32.77 -11.52
C ILE A 105 7.84 -32.31 -12.92
N ASN A 106 7.84 -33.17 -13.92
CA ASN A 106 7.62 -32.75 -15.31
C ASN A 106 6.25 -32.10 -15.49
N GLU A 107 5.20 -32.60 -14.87
CA GLU A 107 3.85 -32.03 -14.92
C GLU A 107 3.78 -30.69 -14.17
N LEU A 108 4.50 -30.55 -13.03
CA LEU A 108 4.57 -29.31 -12.26
C LEU A 108 5.33 -28.20 -13.02
N LYS A 109 6.40 -28.52 -13.75
CA LYS A 109 7.11 -27.53 -14.58
C LYS A 109 6.24 -26.98 -15.71
N ILE A 110 5.42 -27.83 -16.31
CA ILE A 110 4.47 -27.40 -17.35
C ILE A 110 3.42 -26.46 -16.77
N LYS A 111 2.90 -26.78 -15.58
CA LYS A 111 1.87 -25.97 -14.91
C LYS A 111 2.45 -24.69 -14.29
N TYR A 112 3.69 -24.73 -13.77
CA TYR A 112 4.34 -23.64 -13.04
C TYR A 112 5.74 -23.35 -13.61
N PRO A 113 5.85 -22.55 -14.67
CA PRO A 113 7.10 -22.29 -15.38
C PRO A 113 8.22 -21.61 -14.56
N LYS A 114 7.91 -21.01 -13.39
CA LYS A 114 8.94 -20.46 -12.47
C LYS A 114 9.76 -21.54 -11.77
N ILE A 115 9.37 -22.83 -11.85
CA ILE A 115 10.13 -23.94 -11.29
C ILE A 115 11.34 -24.21 -12.20
N ILE A 116 12.53 -23.98 -11.66
CA ILE A 116 13.80 -24.15 -12.37
C ILE A 116 14.10 -25.63 -12.52
N ASP A 117 14.31 -26.33 -11.40
CA ASP A 117 14.54 -27.76 -11.36
C ASP A 117 14.35 -28.32 -9.95
N ARG A 118 14.47 -29.66 -9.89
CA ARG A 118 14.52 -30.44 -8.68
C ARG A 118 15.94 -30.91 -8.42
N TYR A 119 16.33 -30.84 -7.18
CA TYR A 119 17.67 -31.22 -6.73
C TYR A 119 17.56 -32.22 -5.58
N THR A 120 18.28 -33.33 -5.68
CA THR A 120 18.42 -34.34 -4.62
C THR A 120 19.74 -34.13 -3.87
N ASN A 121 20.71 -33.47 -4.51
CA ASN A 121 22.04 -33.17 -3.95
C ASN A 121 22.14 -31.68 -3.66
N GLN A 122 22.60 -31.34 -2.45
CA GLN A 122 22.81 -29.97 -2.00
C GLN A 122 23.81 -29.19 -2.86
N ASN A 123 24.89 -29.82 -3.30
CA ASN A 123 25.93 -29.15 -4.10
C ASN A 123 25.40 -28.72 -5.48
N ASP A 124 24.58 -29.57 -6.11
CA ASP A 124 23.99 -29.25 -7.40
C ASP A 124 22.95 -28.13 -7.27
N LEU A 125 22.18 -28.11 -6.18
CA LEU A 125 21.26 -27.01 -5.84
C LEU A 125 22.03 -25.68 -5.68
N LEU A 126 23.07 -25.66 -4.84
CA LEU A 126 23.86 -24.45 -4.58
C LEU A 126 24.55 -23.94 -5.84
N LYS A 127 25.11 -24.83 -6.66
CA LYS A 127 25.72 -24.49 -7.94
C LYS A 127 24.70 -23.86 -8.89
N SER A 128 23.52 -24.46 -9.04
CA SER A 128 22.46 -23.92 -9.89
C SER A 128 21.98 -22.54 -9.41
N ILE A 129 21.81 -22.34 -8.10
CA ILE A 129 21.46 -21.04 -7.52
C ILE A 129 22.52 -19.99 -7.88
N GLN A 130 23.80 -20.29 -7.70
CA GLN A 130 24.89 -19.36 -8.00
C GLN A 130 24.95 -18.99 -9.49
N GLU A 131 24.88 -19.99 -10.37
CA GLU A 131 24.85 -19.78 -11.83
C GLU A 131 23.69 -18.87 -12.26
N LYS A 132 22.50 -19.08 -11.67
CA LYS A 132 21.33 -18.26 -11.98
C LYS A 132 21.42 -16.84 -11.41
N ILE A 133 21.98 -16.64 -10.23
CA ILE A 133 22.26 -15.30 -9.67
C ILE A 133 23.22 -14.54 -10.59
N GLN A 134 24.36 -15.14 -10.95
CA GLN A 134 25.33 -14.51 -11.84
C GLN A 134 24.72 -14.17 -13.21
N PHE A 135 23.88 -15.05 -13.73
CA PHE A 135 23.17 -14.81 -14.99
C PHE A 135 22.29 -13.56 -14.94
N ILE A 136 21.48 -13.41 -13.88
CA ILE A 136 20.57 -12.27 -13.73
C ILE A 136 21.36 -10.98 -13.47
N GLU A 137 22.36 -11.02 -12.62
CA GLU A 137 23.19 -9.86 -12.31
C GLU A 137 23.90 -9.28 -13.53
N LYS A 138 24.35 -10.11 -14.47
CA LYS A 138 24.99 -9.68 -15.72
C LYS A 138 24.02 -9.06 -16.72
N GLN A 139 22.76 -9.39 -16.63
CA GLN A 139 21.73 -9.00 -17.59
C GLN A 139 20.79 -7.89 -17.11
N THR A 140 21.12 -7.23 -16.00
CA THR A 140 20.27 -6.14 -15.51
C THR A 140 20.50 -4.87 -16.34
N PHE A 141 19.46 -4.41 -17.06
CA PHE A 141 19.45 -3.13 -17.78
C PHE A 141 18.52 -2.14 -17.08
N ILE A 142 19.11 -1.20 -16.36
CA ILE A 142 18.36 -0.16 -15.63
C ILE A 142 18.21 1.05 -16.54
N TYR A 143 16.96 1.39 -16.86
CA TYR A 143 16.68 2.51 -17.75
C TYR A 143 15.50 3.36 -17.25
N SER A 144 15.41 4.56 -17.79
CA SER A 144 14.24 5.43 -17.63
C SER A 144 13.84 6.02 -18.98
N LEU A 145 12.54 6.29 -19.13
CA LEU A 145 11.96 6.79 -20.37
C LEU A 145 11.58 8.25 -20.18
N PHE A 146 11.76 9.04 -21.24
CA PHE A 146 11.38 10.44 -21.26
C PHE A 146 10.47 10.72 -22.44
N ASP A 147 9.22 11.15 -22.15
CA ASP A 147 8.27 11.60 -23.16
C ASP A 147 8.30 13.12 -23.25
N GLN A 148 8.74 13.64 -24.40
CA GLN A 148 8.85 15.10 -24.67
C GLN A 148 7.50 15.82 -24.79
N LYS A 149 6.39 15.08 -24.81
CA LYS A 149 5.04 15.66 -25.00
C LYS A 149 4.52 16.38 -23.76
N HIS A 150 5.08 16.12 -22.58
CA HIS A 150 4.66 16.75 -21.33
C HIS A 150 5.36 18.10 -21.15
N LYS A 151 4.59 19.19 -21.24
CA LYS A 151 5.08 20.58 -21.14
C LYS A 151 5.02 21.16 -19.72
N SER A 152 4.51 20.44 -18.72
CA SER A 152 4.34 20.96 -17.36
C SER A 152 5.08 20.11 -16.33
N ILE A 153 5.80 20.77 -15.42
CA ILE A 153 6.47 20.13 -14.27
C ILE A 153 5.45 19.50 -13.30
N ARG A 154 4.24 20.08 -13.24
CA ARG A 154 3.18 19.66 -12.33
C ARG A 154 2.63 18.26 -12.66
N ASP A 155 2.83 17.81 -13.91
CA ASP A 155 2.27 16.55 -14.43
C ASP A 155 3.35 15.56 -14.89
N LEU A 156 4.54 15.59 -14.25
CA LEU A 156 5.60 14.63 -14.54
C LEU A 156 5.11 13.21 -14.27
N THR A 157 5.15 12.38 -15.30
CA THR A 157 4.99 10.93 -15.10
C THR A 157 6.11 10.39 -14.21
N LYS A 158 5.86 9.27 -13.55
CA LYS A 158 6.89 8.59 -12.73
C LYS A 158 8.14 8.29 -13.54
N GLU A 159 7.97 7.90 -14.81
CA GLU A 159 9.07 7.62 -15.73
C GLU A 159 9.94 8.87 -16.00
N SER A 160 9.29 9.98 -16.34
CA SER A 160 10.01 11.24 -16.59
C SER A 160 10.67 11.79 -15.33
N ALA A 161 10.03 11.64 -14.17
CA ALA A 161 10.63 12.01 -12.88
C ALA A 161 11.86 11.15 -12.54
N THR A 162 11.78 9.84 -12.79
CA THR A 162 12.91 8.91 -12.64
C THR A 162 14.08 9.33 -13.54
N PHE A 163 13.79 9.66 -14.79
CA PHE A 163 14.77 10.14 -15.75
C PHE A 163 15.50 11.39 -15.24
N LEU A 164 14.75 12.41 -14.81
CA LEU A 164 15.32 13.66 -14.30
C LEU A 164 16.17 13.41 -13.05
N TRP A 165 15.70 12.56 -12.14
CA TRP A 165 16.40 12.25 -10.90
C TRP A 165 17.79 11.68 -11.18
N TYR A 166 17.92 10.69 -12.08
CA TYR A 166 19.22 10.12 -12.42
C TYR A 166 20.14 11.14 -13.08
N HIS A 167 19.62 12.00 -13.96
CA HIS A 167 20.40 13.06 -14.59
C HIS A 167 20.93 14.10 -13.58
N MET A 168 20.21 14.37 -12.51
CA MET A 168 20.64 15.27 -11.45
C MET A 168 21.63 14.63 -10.47
N LEU A 169 21.61 13.30 -10.31
CA LEU A 169 22.32 12.55 -9.25
C LEU A 169 23.81 12.88 -9.20
N ILE A 170 24.52 12.78 -10.33
CA ILE A 170 25.95 13.02 -10.40
C ILE A 170 26.28 14.48 -10.04
N ASN A 171 25.48 15.42 -10.50
CA ASN A 171 25.70 16.85 -10.21
C ASN A 171 25.47 17.16 -8.73
N ILE A 172 24.48 16.52 -8.10
CA ILE A 172 24.23 16.64 -6.67
C ILE A 172 25.39 16.09 -5.87
N PHE A 173 25.90 14.91 -6.22
CA PHE A 173 27.04 14.32 -5.51
C PHE A 173 28.34 15.11 -5.66
N LYS A 174 28.57 15.77 -6.78
CA LYS A 174 29.71 16.69 -6.97
C LYS A 174 29.64 17.92 -6.06
N GLN A 175 28.42 18.38 -5.73
CA GLN A 175 28.20 19.54 -4.85
C GLN A 175 28.28 19.19 -3.36
N MET A 176 28.10 17.90 -3.00
CA MET A 176 28.14 17.47 -1.62
C MET A 176 29.58 17.31 -1.10
N PRO A 177 29.87 17.72 0.15
CA PRO A 177 31.20 17.60 0.72
C PRO A 177 31.67 16.14 0.78
N GLN A 178 32.91 15.90 0.42
CA GLN A 178 33.57 14.60 0.54
C GLN A 178 33.90 14.35 2.02
N ASN A 179 33.64 13.13 2.51
CA ASN A 179 33.95 12.73 3.88
C ASN A 179 34.54 11.33 3.89
N GLU A 180 35.82 11.22 4.22
CA GLU A 180 36.57 9.95 4.28
C GLU A 180 36.00 8.99 5.33
N SER A 181 35.43 9.51 6.44
CA SER A 181 34.85 8.65 7.48
C SER A 181 33.66 7.84 6.98
N LEU A 182 32.91 8.33 5.98
CA LEU A 182 31.79 7.60 5.38
C LEU A 182 32.26 6.40 4.56
N ARG A 183 33.45 6.50 3.92
CA ARG A 183 34.05 5.36 3.21
C ARG A 183 34.32 4.21 4.16
N ASP A 184 34.95 4.48 5.31
CA ASP A 184 35.22 3.45 6.29
C ASP A 184 33.94 2.89 6.93
N GLU A 185 32.94 3.73 7.19
CA GLU A 185 31.66 3.29 7.71
C GLU A 185 30.96 2.32 6.76
N ILE A 186 30.89 2.61 5.46
CA ILE A 186 30.26 1.71 4.49
C ILE A 186 31.03 0.41 4.32
N LEU A 187 32.36 0.43 4.31
CA LEU A 187 33.18 -0.76 4.23
C LEU A 187 33.00 -1.65 5.47
N ASN A 188 32.87 -1.06 6.66
CA ASN A 188 32.55 -1.79 7.89
C ASN A 188 31.16 -2.44 7.80
N LYS A 189 30.15 -1.70 7.34
CA LYS A 189 28.79 -2.25 7.08
C LYS A 189 28.81 -3.40 6.06
N CYS A 190 29.66 -3.33 5.03
CA CYS A 190 29.85 -4.42 4.08
C CYS A 190 30.53 -5.63 4.74
N SER A 191 31.57 -5.41 5.54
CA SER A 191 32.24 -6.48 6.28
C SER A 191 31.29 -7.21 7.24
N ASP A 192 30.41 -6.48 7.93
CA ASP A 192 29.39 -7.07 8.80
C ASP A 192 28.35 -7.86 7.99
N TYR A 193 27.97 -7.38 6.83
CA TYR A 193 27.05 -8.07 5.95
C TYR A 193 27.63 -9.39 5.44
N TYR A 194 28.86 -9.36 4.92
CA TYR A 194 29.57 -10.53 4.36
C TYR A 194 30.34 -11.35 5.40
N ARG A 195 30.08 -11.20 6.72
CA ARG A 195 30.83 -11.86 7.80
C ARG A 195 30.96 -13.39 7.68
N LYS A 196 30.11 -14.05 6.89
CA LYS A 196 30.15 -15.49 6.61
C LYS A 196 30.79 -15.84 5.27
N ASN A 197 31.14 -14.85 4.46
CA ASN A 197 31.76 -15.03 3.16
C ASN A 197 33.20 -14.50 3.21
N ARG A 198 34.16 -15.41 3.41
CA ARG A 198 35.59 -15.07 3.58
C ARG A 198 36.15 -14.39 2.34
N LEU A 199 35.77 -14.84 1.13
CA LEU A 199 36.26 -14.28 -0.11
C LEU A 199 35.92 -12.80 -0.24
N GLU A 200 34.67 -12.44 0.07
CA GLU A 200 34.26 -11.04 0.01
C GLU A 200 34.88 -10.20 1.14
N LEU A 201 35.13 -10.78 2.32
CA LEU A 201 35.85 -10.07 3.38
C LEU A 201 37.29 -9.75 2.96
N ASP A 202 37.98 -10.69 2.30
CA ASP A 202 39.33 -10.48 1.76
C ASP A 202 39.29 -9.40 0.65
N ASN A 203 38.32 -9.40 -0.21
CA ASN A 203 38.07 -8.36 -1.24
C ASN A 203 37.82 -6.97 -0.63
N ILE A 204 37.02 -6.88 0.42
CA ILE A 204 36.76 -5.61 1.12
C ILE A 204 38.05 -5.05 1.73
N GLU A 205 38.84 -5.90 2.37
CA GLU A 205 40.07 -5.48 2.99
C GLU A 205 41.12 -5.07 1.94
N LEU A 206 41.25 -5.82 0.84
CA LEU A 206 42.10 -5.46 -0.30
C LEU A 206 41.70 -4.11 -0.90
N PHE A 207 40.38 -3.85 -1.03
CA PHE A 207 39.89 -2.55 -1.48
C PHE A 207 40.22 -1.44 -0.48
N ARG A 208 40.07 -1.68 0.82
CA ARG A 208 40.39 -0.69 1.85
C ARG A 208 41.82 -0.22 1.77
N GLN A 209 42.74 -1.17 1.56
CA GLN A 209 44.18 -0.93 1.55
C GLN A 209 44.70 -0.33 0.25
N ASN A 210 44.17 -0.77 -0.89
CA ASN A 210 44.83 -0.56 -2.19
C ASN A 210 44.02 0.29 -3.17
N TYR A 211 42.81 0.69 -2.86
CA TYR A 211 41.96 1.42 -3.80
C TYR A 211 42.52 2.80 -4.15
N GLN A 212 42.71 3.03 -5.45
CA GLN A 212 43.00 4.33 -6.05
C GLN A 212 41.97 4.67 -7.12
N TYR A 213 41.66 5.94 -7.33
CA TYR A 213 40.58 6.40 -8.24
C TYR A 213 40.78 5.92 -9.69
N GLN A 214 42.06 5.77 -10.16
CA GLN A 214 42.37 5.26 -11.49
C GLN A 214 42.06 3.76 -11.67
N GLN A 215 41.73 3.05 -10.59
CA GLN A 215 41.36 1.65 -10.61
C GLN A 215 39.86 1.41 -10.54
N ALA A 216 39.04 2.47 -10.59
CA ALA A 216 37.61 2.37 -10.41
C ALA A 216 36.94 1.44 -11.45
N ILE A 217 37.35 1.52 -12.71
CA ILE A 217 36.84 0.60 -13.77
C ILE A 217 37.24 -0.86 -13.44
N GLN A 218 38.45 -1.12 -13.00
CA GLN A 218 38.91 -2.46 -12.68
C GLN A 218 38.11 -3.05 -11.50
N TRP A 219 37.87 -2.28 -10.45
CA TRP A 219 37.06 -2.71 -9.31
C TRP A 219 35.57 -2.93 -9.69
N TYR A 220 35.06 -2.18 -10.64
CA TYR A 220 33.70 -2.37 -11.13
C TYR A 220 33.57 -3.63 -11.98
N THR A 221 34.51 -3.86 -12.92
CA THR A 221 34.47 -5.00 -13.86
C THR A 221 34.80 -6.35 -13.21
N ASN A 222 35.46 -6.38 -12.05
CA ASN A 222 35.74 -7.60 -11.30
C ASN A 222 34.52 -8.22 -10.59
N GLU A 223 33.30 -7.72 -10.84
CA GLU A 223 32.06 -8.22 -10.23
C GLU A 223 32.14 -8.35 -8.70
N SER A 224 32.88 -7.44 -8.05
CA SER A 224 33.09 -7.40 -6.62
C SER A 224 31.84 -6.99 -5.84
N PHE A 225 31.92 -7.01 -4.51
CA PHE A 225 30.84 -6.49 -3.64
C PHE A 225 30.42 -5.05 -4.01
N LEU A 226 31.34 -4.22 -4.54
CA LEU A 226 31.01 -2.84 -4.99
C LEU A 226 30.15 -2.82 -6.24
N TYR A 227 30.41 -3.72 -7.19
CA TYR A 227 29.58 -3.87 -8.38
C TYR A 227 28.12 -4.16 -7.98
N ARG A 228 27.92 -5.19 -7.14
CA ARG A 228 26.59 -5.58 -6.67
C ARG A 228 25.92 -4.48 -5.86
N LEU A 229 26.65 -3.86 -4.93
CA LEU A 229 26.13 -2.80 -4.07
C LEU A 229 25.71 -1.56 -4.87
N LEU A 230 26.56 -1.11 -5.83
CA LEU A 230 26.30 0.06 -6.65
C LEU A 230 25.10 -0.16 -7.58
N ASN A 231 25.07 -1.28 -8.31
CA ASN A 231 24.01 -1.57 -9.25
C ASN A 231 22.66 -1.75 -8.53
N ARG A 232 22.65 -2.44 -7.38
CA ARG A 232 21.44 -2.52 -6.56
C ARG A 232 20.98 -1.13 -6.09
N ALA A 233 21.90 -0.33 -5.54
CA ALA A 233 21.54 0.99 -5.02
C ALA A 233 21.00 1.91 -6.12
N LEU A 234 21.53 1.81 -7.34
CA LEU A 234 20.97 2.48 -8.51
C LEU A 234 19.59 1.91 -8.88
N HIS A 235 19.41 0.60 -8.88
CA HIS A 235 18.14 -0.05 -9.26
C HIS A 235 16.98 0.38 -8.36
N ILE A 236 17.16 0.36 -7.04
CA ILE A 236 16.10 0.65 -6.06
C ILE A 236 16.08 2.11 -5.58
N ILE A 237 16.95 2.96 -6.15
CA ILE A 237 17.13 4.37 -5.74
C ILE A 237 17.46 4.46 -4.24
N ASP A 238 18.39 3.62 -3.74
CA ASP A 238 18.84 3.68 -2.34
C ASP A 238 19.81 4.82 -2.14
N PHE A 239 19.31 6.01 -1.81
CA PHE A 239 20.11 7.20 -1.67
C PHE A 239 21.15 7.11 -0.54
N GLU A 240 20.86 6.41 0.57
CA GLU A 240 21.79 6.27 1.69
C GLU A 240 23.05 5.49 1.28
N ILE A 241 22.87 4.38 0.57
CA ILE A 241 23.98 3.60 0.02
C ILE A 241 24.70 4.42 -1.06
N LEU A 242 23.97 5.01 -2.02
CA LEU A 242 24.57 5.83 -3.09
C LEU A 242 25.40 6.98 -2.53
N TYR A 243 24.90 7.66 -1.51
CA TYR A 243 25.65 8.71 -0.81
C TYR A 243 26.91 8.19 -0.14
N SER A 244 26.84 7.02 0.49
CA SER A 244 27.98 6.42 1.18
C SER A 244 29.08 5.96 0.23
N ILE A 245 28.72 5.48 -0.99
CA ILE A 245 29.66 5.03 -2.02
C ILE A 245 29.88 6.06 -3.13
N ARG A 246 29.42 7.31 -2.96
CA ARG A 246 29.48 8.35 -4.00
C ARG A 246 30.91 8.64 -4.49
N PHE A 247 31.91 8.44 -3.62
CA PHE A 247 33.30 8.57 -3.99
C PHE A 247 33.64 7.62 -5.15
N PHE A 248 33.26 6.35 -5.03
CA PHE A 248 33.49 5.33 -6.05
C PHE A 248 32.69 5.59 -7.33
N LEU A 249 31.43 6.02 -7.19
CA LEU A 249 30.55 6.35 -8.31
C LEU A 249 31.12 7.55 -9.11
N ILE A 250 31.62 8.58 -8.42
CA ILE A 250 32.24 9.74 -9.04
C ILE A 250 33.57 9.38 -9.70
N ASP A 251 34.41 8.59 -9.04
CA ASP A 251 35.69 8.12 -9.57
C ASP A 251 35.47 7.30 -10.85
N LEU A 252 34.51 6.37 -10.83
CA LEU A 252 34.13 5.55 -11.98
C LEU A 252 33.64 6.41 -13.15
N TYR A 253 32.78 7.39 -12.86
CA TYR A 253 32.29 8.34 -13.87
C TYR A 253 33.41 9.08 -14.57
N PHE A 254 34.34 9.66 -13.80
CA PHE A 254 35.46 10.43 -14.36
C PHE A 254 36.51 9.55 -15.05
N GLU A 255 36.74 8.34 -14.55
CA GLU A 255 37.71 7.44 -15.20
C GLU A 255 37.22 7.02 -16.59
N ILE A 256 35.93 6.72 -16.74
CA ILE A 256 35.31 6.45 -18.06
C ILE A 256 35.43 7.69 -18.95
N GLU A 257 35.12 8.89 -18.44
CA GLU A 257 35.24 10.15 -19.19
C GLU A 257 36.67 10.40 -19.67
N ASN A 258 37.65 10.16 -18.81
CA ASN A 258 39.06 10.33 -19.17
C ASN A 258 39.53 9.34 -20.25
N LYS A 259 39.08 8.08 -20.16
CA LYS A 259 39.45 7.06 -21.15
C LYS A 259 38.73 7.21 -22.49
N TYR A 260 37.54 7.81 -22.48
CA TYR A 260 36.78 8.14 -23.71
C TYR A 260 37.58 8.95 -24.70
N LYS A 261 38.44 9.87 -24.24
CA LYS A 261 39.30 10.70 -25.07
C LYS A 261 40.22 9.88 -25.98
N ASN A 262 40.53 8.63 -25.62
CA ASN A 262 41.40 7.75 -26.38
C ASN A 262 40.64 6.95 -27.48
N ILE A 263 39.33 6.85 -27.43
CA ILE A 263 38.49 6.08 -28.36
C ILE A 263 37.87 6.96 -29.43
N LYS A 264 37.90 8.27 -29.27
CA LYS A 264 37.25 9.29 -30.11
C LYS A 264 37.62 9.28 -31.58
N ASN A 265 38.64 8.52 -31.98
CA ASN A 265 39.12 8.44 -33.37
C ASN A 265 38.34 7.42 -34.24
N GLN A 266 37.36 6.70 -33.70
CA GLN A 266 36.46 5.80 -34.44
C GLN A 266 35.18 6.59 -34.81
N GLU A 267 34.78 6.56 -36.08
CA GLU A 267 33.58 7.33 -36.50
C GLU A 267 32.27 6.70 -36.09
N TYR A 268 32.17 5.35 -36.06
CA TYR A 268 30.92 4.63 -35.81
C TYR A 268 31.15 3.31 -35.06
N LEU A 269 30.28 3.02 -34.09
CA LEU A 269 30.35 1.84 -33.24
C LEU A 269 28.96 1.19 -33.11
N ILE A 270 28.88 -0.13 -33.33
CA ILE A 270 27.68 -0.94 -33.01
C ILE A 270 28.08 -1.90 -31.90
N VAL A 271 27.27 -1.92 -30.83
CA VAL A 271 27.42 -2.81 -29.69
C VAL A 271 26.08 -3.44 -29.30
N TYR A 272 26.16 -4.54 -28.59
CA TYR A 272 25.02 -5.34 -28.22
C TYR A 272 24.95 -5.57 -26.72
N HIS A 273 23.74 -5.64 -26.19
CA HIS A 273 23.46 -6.06 -24.82
C HIS A 273 22.31 -7.06 -24.80
N ALA A 274 22.52 -8.19 -24.12
CA ALA A 274 21.52 -9.25 -23.99
C ALA A 274 20.79 -9.11 -22.66
N GLN A 275 19.45 -9.24 -22.66
CA GLN A 275 18.62 -9.18 -21.44
C GLN A 275 17.43 -10.11 -21.57
N ILE A 276 16.89 -10.53 -20.42
CA ILE A 276 15.57 -11.15 -20.32
C ILE A 276 14.57 -10.11 -19.81
N MET A 277 13.39 -10.03 -20.44
CA MET A 277 12.35 -9.07 -20.08
C MET A 277 10.97 -9.73 -20.03
N SER A 278 10.04 -9.14 -19.30
CA SER A 278 8.63 -9.54 -19.36
C SER A 278 7.98 -9.03 -20.65
N ILE A 279 6.90 -9.68 -21.10
CA ILE A 279 6.14 -9.22 -22.26
C ILE A 279 5.56 -7.82 -22.03
N GLU A 280 5.17 -7.53 -20.80
CA GLU A 280 4.62 -6.24 -20.41
C GLU A 280 5.65 -5.10 -20.58
N GLU A 281 6.91 -5.34 -20.25
CA GLU A 281 7.99 -4.36 -20.44
C GLU A 281 8.24 -4.11 -21.94
N ILE A 282 8.21 -5.14 -22.78
CA ILE A 282 8.33 -4.98 -24.23
C ILE A 282 7.16 -4.18 -24.79
N GLU A 283 5.93 -4.49 -24.38
CA GLU A 283 4.74 -3.73 -24.79
C GLU A 283 4.76 -2.29 -24.29
N LYS A 284 5.36 -2.05 -23.13
CA LYS A 284 5.63 -0.70 -22.63
C LYS A 284 6.61 0.02 -23.57
N LEU A 285 7.75 -0.57 -23.87
CA LEU A 285 8.78 0.04 -24.75
C LEU A 285 8.23 0.35 -26.15
N LYS A 286 7.37 -0.49 -26.70
CA LYS A 286 6.71 -0.23 -28.01
C LYS A 286 5.93 1.08 -28.03
N LYS A 287 5.33 1.49 -26.91
CA LYS A 287 4.62 2.79 -26.80
C LYS A 287 5.56 3.99 -26.86
N TYR A 288 6.85 3.77 -26.58
CA TYR A 288 7.88 4.81 -26.52
C TYR A 288 8.83 4.77 -27.73
N ILE A 289 8.48 4.12 -28.83
CA ILE A 289 9.25 4.19 -30.09
C ILE A 289 9.34 5.65 -30.54
N GLY A 290 10.55 6.11 -30.84
CA GLY A 290 10.84 7.50 -31.17
C GLY A 290 11.12 8.40 -29.96
N CYS A 291 10.89 7.94 -28.73
CA CYS A 291 11.20 8.65 -27.49
C CYS A 291 12.60 8.33 -26.97
N LEU A 292 13.03 9.12 -25.97
CA LEU A 292 14.33 8.95 -25.34
C LEU A 292 14.31 7.90 -24.25
N ILE A 293 15.41 7.14 -24.20
CA ILE A 293 15.75 6.20 -23.12
C ILE A 293 17.10 6.58 -22.53
N SER A 294 17.19 6.69 -21.22
CA SER A 294 18.44 6.90 -20.48
C SER A 294 18.90 5.62 -19.83
N ILE A 295 20.18 5.34 -19.91
CA ILE A 295 20.83 4.25 -19.21
C ILE A 295 21.18 4.73 -17.79
N ASN A 296 20.55 4.15 -16.77
CA ASN A 296 20.64 4.63 -15.37
C ASN A 296 21.70 3.90 -14.53
N HIS A 297 22.60 3.17 -15.18
CA HIS A 297 23.73 2.46 -14.57
C HIS A 297 24.93 2.47 -15.52
N PHE A 298 26.04 1.88 -15.14
CA PHE A 298 27.18 1.67 -16.01
C PHE A 298 26.95 0.39 -16.80
N LEU A 299 26.58 0.54 -18.09
CA LEU A 299 26.17 -0.58 -18.93
C LEU A 299 27.36 -1.23 -19.62
N SER A 300 27.60 -2.51 -19.34
CA SER A 300 28.53 -3.33 -20.14
C SER A 300 27.85 -3.88 -21.39
N THR A 301 28.50 -3.75 -22.52
CA THR A 301 28.04 -4.20 -23.84
C THR A 301 29.15 -4.93 -24.58
N SER A 302 28.80 -5.79 -25.53
CA SER A 302 29.73 -6.55 -26.35
C SER A 302 29.69 -6.12 -27.81
N ARG A 303 30.84 -6.13 -28.47
CA ARG A 303 30.89 -6.00 -29.94
C ARG A 303 30.59 -7.31 -30.66
N ASN A 304 30.50 -8.43 -29.93
CA ASN A 304 30.27 -9.76 -30.49
C ASN A 304 28.82 -10.23 -30.29
N LYS A 305 27.97 -10.05 -31.30
CA LYS A 305 26.58 -10.48 -31.29
C LYS A 305 26.43 -11.99 -31.04
N ASN A 306 27.26 -12.82 -31.66
CA ASN A 306 27.16 -14.29 -31.59
C ASN A 306 27.41 -14.83 -30.18
N LEU A 307 28.32 -14.19 -29.45
CA LEU A 307 28.57 -14.54 -28.04
C LEU A 307 27.34 -14.33 -27.19
N LEU A 308 26.65 -13.20 -27.36
CA LEU A 308 25.46 -12.89 -26.59
C LEU A 308 24.28 -13.80 -26.95
N LEU A 309 24.16 -14.22 -28.21
CA LEU A 309 23.13 -15.17 -28.61
C LEU A 309 23.29 -16.55 -27.95
N SER A 310 24.53 -16.96 -27.66
CA SER A 310 24.79 -18.23 -26.94
C SER A 310 24.33 -18.20 -25.48
N ILE A 311 24.25 -17.01 -24.89
CA ILE A 311 23.76 -16.82 -23.50
C ILE A 311 22.25 -17.13 -23.40
N PHE A 312 21.46 -16.85 -24.45
CA PHE A 312 20.02 -17.09 -24.48
C PHE A 312 19.61 -18.57 -24.49
N GLN A 313 20.54 -19.50 -24.66
CA GLN A 313 20.25 -20.95 -24.59
C GLN A 313 19.89 -21.43 -23.18
N GLN A 314 20.06 -20.59 -22.13
CA GLN A 314 19.71 -20.90 -20.75
C GLN A 314 18.32 -20.36 -20.40
N ASN A 315 17.27 -20.97 -20.91
CA ASN A 315 15.89 -20.49 -20.83
C ASN A 315 15.34 -20.33 -19.38
N PHE A 316 14.81 -19.13 -19.07
CA PHE A 316 13.76 -18.91 -18.09
C PHE A 316 12.42 -18.93 -18.82
N SER A 317 11.57 -19.87 -18.52
CA SER A 317 10.30 -20.10 -19.26
C SER A 317 9.26 -18.98 -19.15
N THR A 318 9.46 -18.00 -18.25
CA THR A 318 8.52 -16.88 -18.02
C THR A 318 9.01 -15.55 -18.60
N TYR A 319 10.26 -15.48 -19.04
CA TYR A 319 10.87 -14.28 -19.60
C TYR A 319 11.18 -14.46 -21.08
N ILE A 320 11.24 -13.35 -21.77
CA ILE A 320 11.50 -13.28 -23.21
C ILE A 320 12.91 -12.74 -23.41
N ASN A 321 13.64 -13.36 -24.31
CA ASN A 321 14.97 -12.92 -24.69
C ASN A 321 14.90 -11.62 -25.51
N VAL A 322 15.68 -10.62 -25.10
CA VAL A 322 15.77 -9.32 -25.76
C VAL A 322 17.22 -8.98 -26.05
N LEU A 323 17.50 -8.59 -27.27
CA LEU A 323 18.79 -8.08 -27.71
C LEU A 323 18.69 -6.59 -27.99
N PHE A 324 19.40 -5.78 -27.24
CA PHE A 324 19.60 -4.37 -27.57
C PHE A 324 20.75 -4.22 -28.54
N GLU A 325 20.49 -3.60 -29.69
CA GLU A 325 21.46 -3.22 -30.68
C GLU A 325 21.67 -1.70 -30.61
N ILE A 326 22.84 -1.26 -30.12
CA ILE A 326 23.11 0.15 -29.83
C ILE A 326 24.06 0.72 -30.86
N HIS A 327 23.60 1.73 -31.58
CA HIS A 327 24.34 2.45 -32.62
C HIS A 327 24.86 3.78 -32.09
N VAL A 328 26.16 3.95 -32.04
CA VAL A 328 26.81 5.16 -31.51
C VAL A 328 27.69 5.80 -32.55
N ASN A 329 27.45 7.08 -32.83
CA ASN A 329 28.37 7.91 -33.59
C ASN A 329 29.32 8.62 -32.62
N LEU A 330 30.60 8.22 -32.62
CA LEU A 330 31.62 8.71 -31.67
C LEU A 330 32.10 10.11 -31.99
N SER A 331 31.83 10.66 -33.18
CA SER A 331 32.12 12.08 -33.50
C SER A 331 31.23 13.05 -32.72
N ASN A 332 30.14 12.57 -32.14
CA ASN A 332 29.23 13.33 -31.29
C ASN A 332 29.60 13.13 -29.83
N GLU A 333 30.09 14.16 -29.15
CA GLU A 333 30.56 14.11 -27.74
C GLU A 333 29.48 13.87 -26.67
N THR A 334 28.33 13.38 -27.05
CA THR A 334 27.15 13.26 -26.14
C THR A 334 27.09 11.97 -25.33
N ILE A 335 27.75 10.91 -25.81
CA ILE A 335 27.78 9.61 -25.09
C ILE A 335 29.23 9.32 -24.71
N ILE A 336 29.42 9.09 -23.43
CA ILE A 336 30.72 8.78 -22.85
C ILE A 336 30.78 7.27 -22.62
N LEU A 337 31.79 6.63 -23.22
CA LEU A 337 32.00 5.19 -23.10
C LEU A 337 33.50 4.85 -23.17
N THR A 338 33.90 3.64 -22.76
CA THR A 338 35.28 3.19 -22.81
C THR A 338 35.37 1.69 -23.15
N ASP A 339 36.48 1.30 -23.78
CA ASP A 339 36.80 -0.10 -24.02
C ASP A 339 37.45 -0.71 -22.76
N ILE A 340 36.83 -1.74 -22.24
CA ILE A 340 37.25 -2.42 -21.03
C ILE A 340 37.81 -3.84 -21.30
N SER A 341 38.00 -4.19 -22.57
CA SER A 341 38.50 -5.52 -22.97
C SER A 341 39.85 -5.90 -22.36
N SER A 342 40.64 -4.89 -21.97
CA SER A 342 41.94 -5.11 -21.33
C SER A 342 41.87 -5.49 -19.85
N PHE A 343 40.72 -5.31 -19.20
CA PHE A 343 40.49 -5.60 -17.79
C PHE A 343 39.85 -6.97 -17.55
N ASN A 344 39.28 -7.59 -18.57
CA ASN A 344 38.63 -8.90 -18.48
C ASN A 344 39.62 -10.03 -18.80
N SER A 345 39.69 -11.04 -17.96
CA SER A 345 40.54 -12.22 -18.13
C SER A 345 40.07 -13.18 -19.23
N ILE A 346 38.83 -12.99 -19.73
CA ILE A 346 38.24 -13.80 -20.80
C ILE A 346 38.51 -13.08 -22.11
N TYR A 347 39.58 -13.43 -22.78
CA TYR A 347 40.13 -12.79 -24.02
C TYR A 347 39.15 -12.74 -25.24
N GLN A 348 37.94 -13.23 -25.13
CA GLN A 348 36.98 -13.28 -26.25
C GLN A 348 35.88 -12.17 -26.20
N GLU A 349 35.73 -11.49 -25.06
CA GLU A 349 34.73 -10.45 -24.90
C GLU A 349 35.34 -9.06 -25.18
N LYS A 350 35.02 -8.49 -26.35
CA LYS A 350 35.35 -7.09 -26.66
C LYS A 350 34.26 -6.22 -26.01
N GLU A 351 34.43 -5.92 -24.74
CA GLU A 351 33.43 -5.20 -23.95
C GLU A 351 33.63 -3.68 -24.00
N ILE A 352 32.50 -2.98 -24.11
CA ILE A 352 32.40 -1.52 -24.03
C ILE A 352 31.53 -1.15 -22.83
N LEU A 353 32.02 -0.28 -21.99
CA LEU A 353 31.32 0.23 -20.82
C LEU A 353 30.78 1.64 -21.09
N PHE A 354 29.46 1.78 -21.03
CA PHE A 354 28.80 3.07 -21.11
C PHE A 354 28.76 3.75 -19.76
N ASN A 355 28.89 5.07 -19.75
CA ASN A 355 28.72 5.84 -18.54
C ASN A 355 27.21 5.97 -18.18
N ILE A 356 26.93 6.15 -16.90
CA ILE A 356 25.57 6.43 -16.41
C ILE A 356 25.00 7.69 -17.10
N ASN A 357 23.68 7.73 -17.30
CA ASN A 357 22.95 8.79 -17.99
C ASN A 357 23.25 8.89 -19.49
N SER A 358 23.76 7.84 -20.11
CA SER A 358 23.88 7.80 -21.57
C SER A 358 22.51 7.82 -22.23
N LEU A 359 22.29 8.80 -23.12
CA LEU A 359 21.01 9.06 -23.76
C LEU A 359 20.94 8.42 -25.14
N LEU A 360 19.91 7.62 -25.34
CA LEU A 360 19.64 6.91 -26.59
C LEU A 360 18.19 7.15 -27.01
N LYS A 361 17.90 6.94 -28.28
CA LYS A 361 16.54 6.97 -28.84
C LYS A 361 16.14 5.59 -29.25
N ILE A 362 14.90 5.19 -28.95
CA ILE A 362 14.34 3.93 -29.42
C ILE A 362 13.97 4.08 -30.89
N ASP A 363 14.71 3.41 -31.79
CA ASP A 363 14.50 3.48 -33.22
C ASP A 363 13.43 2.48 -33.69
N SER A 364 13.62 1.20 -33.37
CA SER A 364 12.68 0.13 -33.73
C SER A 364 12.67 -0.99 -32.70
N ILE A 365 11.57 -1.74 -32.69
CA ILE A 365 11.39 -2.95 -31.84
C ILE A 365 10.78 -4.03 -32.73
N GLU A 366 11.54 -5.07 -33.04
CA GLU A 366 11.18 -6.12 -33.98
C GLU A 366 11.38 -7.51 -33.37
N TYR A 367 10.53 -8.46 -33.74
CA TYR A 367 10.65 -9.85 -33.31
C TYR A 367 11.43 -10.66 -34.32
N ASP A 368 12.57 -11.23 -33.92
CA ASP A 368 13.37 -12.14 -34.70
C ASP A 368 12.88 -13.58 -34.49
N SER A 369 12.13 -14.10 -35.46
CA SER A 369 11.58 -15.45 -35.41
C SER A 369 12.61 -16.57 -35.58
N ILE A 370 13.79 -16.25 -36.14
CA ILE A 370 14.87 -17.23 -36.33
C ILE A 370 15.55 -17.55 -35.02
N ASN A 371 15.86 -16.49 -34.25
CA ASN A 371 16.57 -16.60 -32.97
C ASN A 371 15.62 -16.62 -31.77
N ASN A 372 14.31 -16.50 -31.99
CA ASN A 372 13.27 -16.48 -30.95
C ASN A 372 13.55 -15.40 -29.88
N LEU A 373 13.79 -14.16 -30.33
CA LEU A 373 14.09 -13.02 -29.45
C LEU A 373 13.54 -11.70 -30.01
N TRP A 374 13.43 -10.69 -29.15
CA TRP A 374 13.11 -9.32 -29.57
C TRP A 374 14.39 -8.53 -29.79
N ASN A 375 14.51 -7.87 -30.92
CA ASN A 375 15.56 -6.90 -31.21
C ASN A 375 15.04 -5.49 -30.95
N ILE A 376 15.74 -4.76 -30.09
CA ILE A 376 15.48 -3.35 -29.79
C ILE A 376 16.66 -2.53 -30.28
N LYS A 377 16.42 -1.70 -31.30
CA LYS A 377 17.45 -0.85 -31.86
C LYS A 377 17.42 0.51 -31.19
N LEU A 378 18.59 0.91 -30.66
CA LEU A 378 18.81 2.17 -29.97
C LEU A 378 19.86 2.99 -30.76
N ILE A 379 19.62 4.30 -30.87
CA ILE A 379 20.53 5.20 -31.61
C ILE A 379 20.92 6.38 -30.71
N ALA A 380 22.21 6.69 -30.70
CA ALA A 380 22.75 7.89 -30.05
C ALA A 380 22.39 9.14 -30.86
N ASN A 381 21.73 10.12 -30.24
CA ASN A 381 21.33 11.35 -30.91
C ASN A 381 21.86 12.61 -30.17
N HIS A 382 22.49 13.53 -30.93
CA HIS A 382 23.11 14.72 -30.41
C HIS A 382 22.10 15.84 -30.06
N ASP A 383 21.10 16.06 -30.90
CA ASP A 383 20.20 17.22 -30.79
C ASP A 383 19.33 17.15 -29.53
N GLU A 384 19.01 15.97 -29.09
CA GLU A 384 18.11 15.76 -27.97
C GLU A 384 18.76 15.94 -26.59
N THR A 385 20.09 15.77 -26.49
CA THR A 385 20.84 16.07 -25.26
C THR A 385 20.82 17.58 -24.95
N LYS A 386 20.84 18.41 -25.97
CA LYS A 386 20.73 19.88 -25.83
C LYS A 386 19.36 20.27 -25.30
N HIS A 387 18.29 19.65 -25.81
CA HIS A 387 16.93 19.90 -25.37
C HIS A 387 16.70 19.50 -23.90
N ILE A 388 17.31 18.39 -23.44
CA ILE A 388 17.23 17.99 -22.03
C ILE A 388 17.93 19.01 -21.12
N ASN A 389 19.10 19.48 -21.50
CA ASN A 389 19.80 20.50 -20.73
C ASN A 389 19.04 21.84 -20.71
N GLU A 390 18.35 22.18 -21.76
CA GLU A 390 17.44 23.33 -21.81
C GLU A 390 16.22 23.09 -20.92
N TYR A 391 15.66 21.88 -20.94
CA TYR A 391 14.55 21.48 -20.07
C TYR A 391 14.94 21.49 -18.58
N LEU A 392 16.11 20.99 -18.22
CA LEU A 392 16.64 21.08 -16.85
C LEU A 392 16.83 22.52 -16.39
N LYS A 393 17.35 23.41 -17.27
CA LYS A 393 17.44 24.84 -16.98
C LYS A 393 16.07 25.50 -16.83
N TRP A 394 15.12 25.11 -17.67
CA TRP A 394 13.75 25.63 -17.57
C TRP A 394 13.10 25.19 -16.26
N ILE A 395 13.26 23.92 -15.85
CA ILE A 395 12.81 23.43 -14.54
C ILE A 395 13.39 24.28 -13.40
N GLN A 396 14.67 24.61 -13.45
CA GLN A 396 15.32 25.45 -12.44
C GLN A 396 14.74 26.87 -12.37
N ASN A 397 14.24 27.37 -13.50
CA ASN A 397 13.67 28.71 -13.58
C ASN A 397 12.17 28.75 -13.22
N GLU A 398 11.42 27.71 -13.52
CA GLU A 398 9.97 27.61 -13.33
C GLU A 398 9.58 27.11 -11.92
N THR A 399 10.49 26.45 -11.21
CA THR A 399 10.24 26.01 -9.85
C THR A 399 10.55 27.13 -8.86
N ASP A 400 9.70 27.36 -7.88
CA ASP A 400 9.99 28.16 -6.68
C ASP A 400 11.17 27.57 -5.85
N TYR A 401 11.71 26.44 -6.30
CA TYR A 401 12.89 25.81 -5.75
C TYR A 401 14.14 26.53 -6.26
N HIS A 402 14.65 27.47 -5.48
CA HIS A 402 15.91 28.16 -5.79
C HIS A 402 17.15 27.25 -5.72
N SER A 403 17.00 25.97 -5.36
CA SER A 403 18.11 25.02 -5.22
C SER A 403 17.80 23.68 -5.87
N THR A 404 18.69 23.24 -6.75
CA THR A 404 18.65 21.91 -7.38
C THR A 404 18.61 20.79 -6.33
N MET A 405 19.23 21.03 -5.16
CA MET A 405 19.25 20.05 -4.06
C MET A 405 17.85 19.83 -3.46
N ILE A 406 17.07 20.89 -3.26
CA ILE A 406 15.70 20.78 -2.76
C ILE A 406 14.82 20.05 -3.76
N TYR A 407 14.89 20.44 -5.04
CA TYR A 407 14.09 19.81 -6.09
C TYR A 407 14.41 18.33 -6.28
N PHE A 408 15.68 17.93 -6.17
CA PHE A 408 16.09 16.53 -6.22
C PHE A 408 15.41 15.68 -5.12
N GLY A 409 15.38 16.19 -3.89
CA GLY A 409 14.66 15.53 -2.78
C GLY A 409 13.16 15.54 -2.95
N HIS A 410 12.61 16.64 -3.53
CA HIS A 410 11.19 16.74 -3.85
C HIS A 410 10.75 15.67 -4.87
N LEU A 411 11.53 15.45 -5.93
CA LEU A 411 11.25 14.37 -6.90
C LEU A 411 11.16 12.99 -6.23
N LEU A 412 12.01 12.71 -5.24
CA LEU A 412 12.01 11.41 -4.54
C LEU A 412 10.67 11.11 -3.85
N TRP A 413 10.13 12.06 -3.09
CA TRP A 413 8.91 11.78 -2.34
C TRP A 413 7.64 12.06 -3.14
N ASN A 414 7.58 13.17 -3.86
CA ASN A 414 6.36 13.61 -4.53
C ASN A 414 6.05 12.82 -5.81
N ASN A 415 7.07 12.61 -6.66
CA ASN A 415 6.87 11.98 -7.97
C ASN A 415 7.22 10.48 -7.96
N LEU A 416 8.26 10.08 -7.22
CA LEU A 416 8.70 8.68 -7.15
C LEU A 416 8.07 7.89 -6.01
N GLY A 417 7.44 8.56 -5.04
CA GLY A 417 6.82 7.93 -3.87
C GLY A 417 7.83 7.33 -2.87
N GLN A 418 9.12 7.70 -2.97
CA GLN A 418 10.22 7.18 -2.16
C GLN A 418 10.37 7.98 -0.84
N MET A 419 9.33 7.97 0.00
CA MET A 419 9.25 8.78 1.23
C MET A 419 10.44 8.59 2.16
N THR A 420 10.82 7.34 2.42
CA THR A 420 11.94 7.01 3.33
C THR A 420 13.27 7.51 2.78
N GLN A 421 13.51 7.32 1.48
CA GLN A 421 14.73 7.76 0.83
C GLN A 421 14.86 9.30 0.81
N ALA A 422 13.75 9.99 0.53
CA ALA A 422 13.69 11.45 0.59
C ALA A 422 13.95 11.99 2.01
N LYS A 423 13.35 11.35 3.03
CA LYS A 423 13.58 11.70 4.44
C LYS A 423 15.07 11.55 4.81
N ASN A 424 15.69 10.44 4.43
CA ASN A 424 17.11 10.20 4.64
C ASN A 424 17.98 11.22 3.90
N TYR A 425 17.65 11.51 2.62
CA TYR A 425 18.32 12.54 1.84
C TYR A 425 18.32 13.90 2.54
N PHE A 426 17.17 14.40 2.96
CA PHE A 426 17.08 15.70 3.60
C PHE A 426 17.77 15.74 4.97
N HIS A 427 17.78 14.64 5.72
CA HIS A 427 18.56 14.55 6.96
C HIS A 427 20.07 14.58 6.72
N ILE A 428 20.55 13.92 5.64
CA ILE A 428 21.96 13.98 5.24
C ILE A 428 22.30 15.41 4.82
N LEU A 429 21.42 16.05 4.06
CA LEU A 429 21.63 17.42 3.60
C LEU A 429 21.69 18.41 4.77
N LEU A 430 20.81 18.30 5.76
CA LEU A 430 20.85 19.13 6.97
C LEU A 430 22.18 18.99 7.73
N LYS A 431 22.77 17.78 7.77
CA LYS A 431 24.06 17.54 8.42
C LYS A 431 25.24 18.07 7.62
N SER A 432 25.12 18.17 6.29
CA SER A 432 26.21 18.58 5.39
C SER A 432 26.30 20.08 5.17
N LEU A 433 25.16 20.79 5.36
CA LEU A 433 25.10 22.24 5.16
C LEU A 433 25.50 23.04 6.41
N SER A 434 26.04 24.24 6.20
CA SER A 434 26.30 25.17 7.30
C SER A 434 25.00 25.64 7.96
N ASN A 435 25.02 25.88 9.27
CA ASN A 435 23.81 26.26 10.05
C ASN A 435 23.05 27.50 9.53
N ASN A 436 23.70 28.33 8.76
CA ASN A 436 23.10 29.55 8.18
C ASN A 436 22.80 29.41 6.68
N HIS A 437 22.80 28.20 6.14
CA HIS A 437 22.52 28.00 4.72
C HIS A 437 21.08 28.36 4.40
N ILE A 438 20.86 29.04 3.27
CA ILE A 438 19.54 29.58 2.84
C ILE A 438 18.49 28.49 2.61
N ASP A 439 18.90 27.26 2.31
CA ASP A 439 18.00 26.15 2.03
C ASP A 439 17.52 25.41 3.29
N ILE A 440 18.10 25.65 4.46
CA ILE A 440 17.71 24.93 5.70
C ILE A 440 16.20 25.04 6.02
N PRO A 441 15.56 26.21 5.98
CA PRO A 441 14.13 26.28 6.26
C PRO A 441 13.29 25.53 5.22
N LYS A 442 13.72 25.53 3.93
CA LYS A 442 13.05 24.76 2.88
C LYS A 442 13.16 23.25 3.11
N ILE A 443 14.33 22.78 3.57
CA ILE A 443 14.51 21.36 3.95
C ILE A 443 13.54 20.98 5.08
N TYR A 444 13.35 21.85 6.09
CA TYR A 444 12.36 21.62 7.12
C TYR A 444 10.93 21.57 6.57
N ILE A 445 10.59 22.41 5.59
CA ILE A 445 9.30 22.36 4.91
C ILE A 445 9.11 21.00 4.23
N GLU A 446 10.07 20.54 3.43
CA GLU A 446 10.01 19.23 2.75
C GLU A 446 9.90 18.06 3.74
N LEU A 447 10.69 18.07 4.82
CA LEU A 447 10.57 17.09 5.90
C LEU A 447 9.19 17.14 6.58
N GLY A 448 8.61 18.33 6.69
CA GLY A 448 7.25 18.54 7.17
C GLY A 448 6.23 17.88 6.27
N HIS A 449 6.35 18.06 4.96
CA HIS A 449 5.49 17.42 3.97
C HIS A 449 5.58 15.90 4.01
N ILE A 450 6.80 15.35 4.01
CA ILE A 450 7.03 13.90 4.08
C ILE A 450 6.41 13.31 5.36
N ASN A 451 6.64 13.95 6.52
CA ASN A 451 6.09 13.47 7.78
C ASN A 451 4.56 13.56 7.84
N ASN A 452 3.96 14.57 7.17
CA ASN A 452 2.52 14.69 7.03
C ASN A 452 1.94 13.53 6.21
N GLU A 453 2.54 13.21 5.07
CA GLU A 453 2.11 12.09 4.21
C GLU A 453 2.23 10.72 4.91
N ILE A 454 3.27 10.54 5.74
CA ILE A 454 3.44 9.31 6.55
C ILE A 454 2.46 9.28 7.74
N GLY A 455 1.82 10.40 8.09
CA GLY A 455 0.94 10.52 9.26
C GLY A 455 1.67 10.82 10.57
N GLU A 456 2.95 11.16 10.52
CA GLU A 456 3.75 11.56 11.69
C GLU A 456 3.49 13.05 12.02
N TYR A 457 2.25 13.41 12.37
CA TYR A 457 1.82 14.81 12.51
C TYR A 457 2.60 15.62 13.54
N ASN A 458 3.07 15.02 14.63
CA ASN A 458 3.87 15.72 15.62
C ASN A 458 5.25 16.10 15.06
N SER A 459 5.88 15.22 14.30
CA SER A 459 7.16 15.47 13.61
C SER A 459 6.99 16.53 12.52
N ALA A 460 5.90 16.46 11.75
CA ALA A 460 5.55 17.46 10.73
C ALA A 460 5.38 18.85 11.35
N LEU A 461 4.61 18.94 12.44
CA LEU A 461 4.40 20.20 13.19
C LEU A 461 5.73 20.80 13.65
N HIS A 462 6.61 19.98 14.24
CA HIS A 462 7.93 20.41 14.68
C HIS A 462 8.75 21.01 13.54
N ASN A 463 8.80 20.32 12.39
CA ASN A 463 9.57 20.76 11.23
C ASN A 463 9.03 22.09 10.67
N TYR A 464 7.72 22.26 10.51
CA TYR A 464 7.14 23.53 10.06
C TYR A 464 7.37 24.67 11.04
N GLN A 465 7.37 24.39 12.35
CA GLN A 465 7.71 25.38 13.38
C GLN A 465 9.18 25.80 13.29
N CYS A 466 10.10 24.86 13.02
CA CYS A 466 11.52 25.16 12.80
C CYS A 466 11.69 26.08 11.58
N ALA A 467 11.04 25.77 10.46
CA ALA A 467 11.06 26.61 9.28
C ALA A 467 10.50 28.03 9.57
N LEU A 468 9.34 28.11 10.19
CA LEU A 468 8.69 29.37 10.58
C LEU A 468 9.60 30.24 11.45
N ASN A 469 10.22 29.64 12.48
CA ASN A 469 11.14 30.35 13.38
C ASN A 469 12.37 30.92 12.66
N ILE A 470 12.89 30.22 11.64
CA ILE A 470 14.01 30.68 10.84
C ILE A 470 13.57 31.86 9.96
N TYR A 471 12.45 31.72 9.22
CA TYR A 471 11.93 32.77 8.35
C TYR A 471 11.56 34.05 9.13
N GLN A 472 11.02 33.93 10.33
CA GLN A 472 10.71 35.09 11.20
C GLN A 472 11.95 35.87 11.66
N LYS A 473 13.12 35.18 11.76
CA LYS A 473 14.40 35.80 12.18
C LYS A 473 15.20 36.37 11.02
N GLN A 474 14.90 36.02 9.78
CA GLN A 474 15.59 36.53 8.59
C GLN A 474 15.31 38.04 8.38
N ILE A 475 16.30 38.76 7.88
CA ILE A 475 16.17 40.18 7.52
C ILE A 475 16.71 40.40 6.09
N PRO A 476 15.87 40.84 5.12
CA PRO A 476 14.45 41.14 5.26
C PRO A 476 13.59 39.91 5.50
N LYS A 477 12.43 40.08 6.14
CA LYS A 477 11.48 38.98 6.37
C LYS A 477 10.88 38.50 5.05
N ASP A 478 10.90 37.19 4.84
CA ASP A 478 10.19 36.54 3.74
C ASP A 478 8.74 36.27 4.17
N ASN A 479 7.85 37.23 3.92
CA ASN A 479 6.47 37.15 4.32
C ASN A 479 5.71 36.00 3.63
N ILE A 480 6.05 35.66 2.38
CA ILE A 480 5.41 34.56 1.64
C ILE A 480 5.75 33.21 2.29
N CYS A 481 7.01 32.99 2.64
CA CYS A 481 7.43 31.78 3.34
C CYS A 481 6.83 31.67 4.76
N ILE A 482 6.65 32.80 5.45
CA ILE A 482 5.95 32.83 6.74
C ILE A 482 4.47 32.44 6.58
N ILE A 483 3.77 33.05 5.61
CA ILE A 483 2.38 32.76 5.26
C ILE A 483 2.20 31.27 4.95
N SER A 484 3.05 30.71 4.09
CA SER A 484 3.01 29.30 3.71
C SER A 484 3.26 28.39 4.91
N SER A 485 4.24 28.70 5.77
CA SER A 485 4.55 27.92 6.97
C SER A 485 3.38 27.88 7.96
N LEU A 486 2.70 29.01 8.19
CA LEU A 486 1.50 29.08 9.03
C LEU A 486 0.36 28.26 8.46
N ASN A 487 0.16 28.33 7.13
CA ASN A 487 -0.84 27.55 6.42
C ASN A 487 -0.58 26.04 6.59
N TYR A 488 0.67 25.56 6.44
CA TYR A 488 1.04 24.17 6.65
C TYR A 488 0.82 23.71 8.10
N ILE A 489 1.14 24.53 9.08
CA ILE A 489 0.83 24.26 10.49
C ILE A 489 -0.68 24.10 10.70
N GLY A 490 -1.50 24.94 10.07
CA GLY A 490 -2.95 24.82 10.08
C GLY A 490 -3.43 23.50 9.50
N ILE A 491 -2.86 23.04 8.38
CA ILE A 491 -3.17 21.73 7.77
C ILE A 491 -2.89 20.59 8.75
N ILE A 492 -1.76 20.62 9.45
CA ILE A 492 -1.45 19.58 10.44
C ILE A 492 -2.45 19.58 11.60
N TYR A 493 -2.84 20.74 12.13
CA TYR A 493 -3.87 20.79 13.17
C TYR A 493 -5.22 20.25 12.67
N LYS A 494 -5.56 20.49 11.39
CA LYS A 494 -6.77 19.89 10.78
C LYS A 494 -6.66 18.35 10.75
N HIS A 495 -5.53 17.79 10.30
CA HIS A 495 -5.30 16.34 10.29
C HIS A 495 -5.32 15.73 11.71
N MET A 496 -4.90 16.47 12.72
CA MET A 496 -5.03 16.08 14.12
C MET A 496 -6.46 16.26 14.69
N SER A 497 -7.45 16.58 13.86
CA SER A 497 -8.84 16.88 14.24
C SER A 497 -9.00 18.07 15.22
N LYS A 498 -8.02 18.96 15.27
CA LYS A 498 -8.02 20.18 16.08
C LYS A 498 -8.45 21.39 15.22
N ILE A 499 -9.68 21.33 14.72
CA ILE A 499 -10.19 22.20 13.66
C ILE A 499 -10.12 23.69 14.03
N ASP A 500 -10.48 24.04 15.28
CA ASP A 500 -10.45 25.45 15.72
C ASP A 500 -9.03 26.03 15.68
N ARG A 501 -8.03 25.28 16.11
CA ARG A 501 -6.62 25.70 16.00
C ARG A 501 -6.18 25.84 14.54
N ALA A 502 -6.61 24.94 13.67
CA ALA A 502 -6.33 25.06 12.24
C ALA A 502 -6.86 26.38 11.69
N ILE A 503 -8.11 26.72 11.97
CA ILE A 503 -8.75 27.98 11.56
C ILE A 503 -7.97 29.20 12.10
N ASP A 504 -7.48 29.16 13.34
CA ASP A 504 -6.70 30.25 13.92
C ASP A 504 -5.37 30.48 13.17
N TYR A 505 -4.66 29.39 12.79
CA TYR A 505 -3.44 29.51 11.99
C TYR A 505 -3.71 30.00 10.56
N TYR A 506 -4.77 29.53 9.91
CA TYR A 506 -5.17 30.02 8.61
C TYR A 506 -5.53 31.51 8.64
N ARG A 507 -6.22 31.97 9.71
CA ARG A 507 -6.54 33.40 9.90
C ARG A 507 -5.28 34.23 10.07
N GLN A 508 -4.34 33.81 10.90
CA GLN A 508 -3.03 34.49 11.04
C GLN A 508 -2.31 34.57 9.69
N SER A 509 -2.31 33.49 8.91
CA SER A 509 -1.71 33.45 7.59
C SER A 509 -2.39 34.46 6.63
N LEU A 510 -3.73 34.56 6.66
CA LEU A 510 -4.51 35.48 5.83
C LEU A 510 -4.28 36.93 6.27
N ASP A 511 -4.25 37.21 7.58
CA ASP A 511 -4.01 38.56 8.13
C ASP A 511 -2.63 39.10 7.70
N ILE A 512 -1.58 38.27 7.76
CA ILE A 512 -0.25 38.64 7.29
C ILE A 512 -0.29 38.91 5.77
N TYR A 513 -0.98 38.04 4.99
CA TYR A 513 -1.12 38.26 3.56
C TYR A 513 -1.78 39.60 3.25
N GLU A 514 -2.91 39.89 3.88
CA GLU A 514 -3.67 41.13 3.65
C GLU A 514 -2.91 42.41 4.07
N THR A 515 -2.06 42.33 5.09
CA THR A 515 -1.27 43.47 5.57
C THR A 515 0.03 43.70 4.78
N THR A 516 0.63 42.65 4.21
CA THR A 516 1.98 42.74 3.66
C THR A 516 2.06 42.53 2.15
N CYS A 517 1.13 41.74 1.56
CA CYS A 517 1.17 41.31 0.17
C CYS A 517 0.00 41.82 -0.66
N SER A 518 -0.84 42.71 -0.13
CA SER A 518 -2.06 43.22 -0.80
C SER A 518 -1.81 43.98 -2.10
N GLN A 519 -0.59 44.43 -2.36
CA GLN A 519 -0.18 45.11 -3.62
C GLN A 519 0.55 44.18 -4.58
N ASP A 520 0.98 43.01 -4.16
CA ASP A 520 1.67 42.04 -5.00
C ASP A 520 0.66 41.07 -5.64
N GLN A 521 0.89 40.74 -6.93
CA GLN A 521 0.00 39.91 -7.75
C GLN A 521 -0.04 38.42 -7.30
N ASN A 522 0.46 38.09 -6.11
CA ASN A 522 0.57 36.68 -5.65
C ASN A 522 -0.72 36.14 -4.99
N HIS A 523 -1.85 36.38 -5.69
CA HIS A 523 -3.18 35.94 -5.22
C HIS A 523 -3.35 34.43 -5.05
N ILE A 524 -2.43 33.61 -5.58
CA ILE A 524 -2.50 32.14 -5.45
C ILE A 524 -2.38 31.70 -3.99
N HIS A 525 -1.49 32.31 -3.19
CA HIS A 525 -1.34 31.98 -1.76
C HIS A 525 -2.62 32.30 -0.98
N ARG A 526 -3.27 33.42 -1.30
CA ARG A 526 -4.56 33.80 -0.71
C ARG A 526 -5.63 32.76 -1.02
N SER A 527 -5.72 32.30 -2.27
CA SER A 527 -6.63 31.26 -2.69
C SER A 527 -6.39 29.95 -1.91
N ASN A 528 -5.14 29.54 -1.75
CA ASN A 528 -4.79 28.30 -1.01
C ASN A 528 -5.22 28.37 0.47
N ILE A 529 -5.02 29.52 1.14
CA ILE A 529 -5.46 29.72 2.53
C ILE A 529 -6.99 29.61 2.60
N MET A 530 -7.71 30.28 1.67
CA MET A 530 -9.17 30.24 1.63
C MET A 530 -9.72 28.84 1.38
N ILE A 531 -9.08 28.04 0.52
CA ILE A 531 -9.44 26.63 0.32
C ILE A 531 -9.31 25.85 1.64
N ASN A 532 -8.18 25.98 2.32
CA ASN A 532 -7.96 25.28 3.58
C ASN A 532 -8.94 25.74 4.68
N MET A 533 -9.29 27.03 4.73
CA MET A 533 -10.35 27.53 5.60
C MET A 533 -11.70 26.91 5.23
N GLY A 534 -12.06 26.88 3.95
CA GLY A 534 -13.30 26.27 3.48
C GLY A 534 -13.41 24.79 3.86
N LEU A 535 -12.33 24.01 3.66
CA LEU A 535 -12.28 22.61 4.05
C LEU A 535 -12.35 22.42 5.58
N ALA A 536 -11.75 23.32 6.38
CA ALA A 536 -11.85 23.26 7.82
C ALA A 536 -13.28 23.57 8.32
N TYR A 537 -13.98 24.52 7.70
CA TYR A 537 -15.40 24.79 8.03
C TYR A 537 -16.33 23.65 7.56
N ARG A 538 -16.01 22.96 6.45
CA ARG A 538 -16.69 21.72 6.06
C ARG A 538 -16.57 20.65 7.14
N ASP A 539 -15.37 20.46 7.72
CA ASP A 539 -15.13 19.51 8.81
C ASP A 539 -15.93 19.91 10.08
N LYS A 540 -16.12 21.21 10.31
CA LYS A 540 -17.06 21.74 11.36
C LYS A 540 -18.54 21.57 11.01
N LYS A 541 -18.87 21.10 9.80
CA LYS A 541 -20.22 21.02 9.24
C LYS A 541 -20.89 22.39 9.02
N ASP A 542 -20.13 23.49 9.01
CA ASP A 542 -20.61 24.80 8.60
C ASP A 542 -20.44 24.96 7.07
N PHE A 543 -21.34 24.33 6.35
CA PHE A 543 -21.28 24.24 4.89
C PHE A 543 -21.46 25.59 4.20
N ASN A 544 -22.17 26.55 4.80
CA ASN A 544 -22.40 27.86 4.20
C ASN A 544 -21.13 28.71 4.24
N THR A 545 -20.43 28.74 5.37
CA THR A 545 -19.15 29.42 5.48
C THR A 545 -18.09 28.74 4.62
N ALA A 546 -18.09 27.41 4.56
CA ALA A 546 -17.20 26.63 3.70
C ALA A 546 -17.37 27.00 2.21
N LEU A 547 -18.61 27.02 1.70
CA LEU A 547 -18.92 27.42 0.33
C LEU A 547 -18.50 28.86 0.03
N ASN A 548 -18.68 29.78 0.97
CA ASN A 548 -18.27 31.17 0.80
C ASN A 548 -16.77 31.29 0.56
N TYR A 549 -15.95 30.64 1.39
CA TYR A 549 -14.50 30.64 1.20
C TYR A 549 -14.06 29.96 -0.09
N LEU A 550 -14.61 28.80 -0.44
CA LEU A 550 -14.24 28.10 -1.68
C LEU A 550 -14.69 28.86 -2.93
N THR A 551 -15.84 29.57 -2.90
CA THR A 551 -16.29 30.39 -4.01
C THR A 551 -15.37 31.62 -4.21
N GLN A 552 -14.92 32.25 -3.13
CA GLN A 552 -13.94 33.33 -3.23
C GLN A 552 -12.60 32.82 -3.81
N ALA A 553 -12.14 31.65 -3.34
CA ALA A 553 -10.94 31.03 -3.89
C ALA A 553 -11.09 30.68 -5.36
N TYR A 554 -12.27 30.20 -5.79
CA TYR A 554 -12.59 29.91 -7.18
C TYR A 554 -12.51 31.17 -8.06
N ASN A 555 -13.10 32.28 -7.64
CA ASN A 555 -13.06 33.52 -8.37
C ASN A 555 -11.61 34.01 -8.53
N ILE A 556 -10.82 34.02 -7.45
CA ILE A 556 -9.39 34.38 -7.50
C ILE A 556 -8.63 33.50 -8.50
N ARG A 557 -8.87 32.18 -8.51
CA ARG A 557 -8.16 31.28 -9.44
C ARG A 557 -8.59 31.50 -10.89
N CYS A 558 -9.86 31.74 -11.15
CA CYS A 558 -10.34 32.06 -12.50
C CYS A 558 -9.76 33.39 -13.06
N ASP A 559 -9.45 34.35 -12.17
CA ASP A 559 -8.83 35.62 -12.59
C ASP A 559 -7.34 35.48 -12.94
N ILE A 560 -6.65 34.49 -12.37
CA ILE A 560 -5.19 34.35 -12.46
C ILE A 560 -4.76 33.22 -13.40
N LEU A 561 -5.48 32.09 -13.37
CA LEU A 561 -5.12 30.86 -14.07
C LEU A 561 -5.90 30.72 -15.38
N PRO A 562 -5.35 30.02 -16.37
CA PRO A 562 -6.12 29.61 -17.54
C PRO A 562 -7.34 28.80 -17.16
N ASN A 563 -8.42 28.90 -17.91
CA ASN A 563 -9.69 28.21 -17.62
C ASN A 563 -9.57 26.67 -17.64
N ASP A 564 -8.55 26.14 -18.22
CA ASP A 564 -8.22 24.73 -18.31
C ASP A 564 -7.19 24.26 -17.24
N ASP A 565 -6.90 25.11 -16.23
CA ASP A 565 -5.97 24.73 -15.17
C ASP A 565 -6.58 23.68 -14.21
N LEU A 566 -5.81 22.64 -13.90
CA LEU A 566 -6.22 21.56 -13.00
C LEU A 566 -6.52 22.02 -11.57
N LEU A 567 -5.93 23.14 -11.14
CA LEU A 567 -6.23 23.71 -9.82
C LEU A 567 -7.66 24.21 -9.72
N ILE A 568 -8.23 24.67 -10.85
CA ILE A 568 -9.66 25.04 -10.93
C ILE A 568 -10.51 23.79 -10.87
N ALA A 569 -10.13 22.73 -11.61
CA ALA A 569 -10.86 21.46 -11.57
C ALA A 569 -10.89 20.84 -10.16
N ASN A 570 -9.77 20.83 -9.44
CA ASN A 570 -9.71 20.32 -8.07
C ASN A 570 -10.61 21.13 -7.12
N LEU A 571 -10.65 22.44 -7.26
CA LEU A 571 -11.51 23.28 -6.44
C LEU A 571 -13.00 23.08 -6.73
N LEU A 572 -13.38 22.83 -7.99
CA LEU A 572 -14.74 22.45 -8.36
C LEU A 572 -15.13 21.10 -7.73
N ILE A 573 -14.19 20.15 -7.64
CA ILE A 573 -14.42 18.88 -6.93
C ILE A 573 -14.66 19.14 -5.44
N ASP A 574 -13.88 20.01 -4.80
CA ASP A 574 -14.06 20.35 -3.39
C ASP A 574 -15.41 21.01 -3.11
N ILE A 575 -15.84 21.92 -3.98
CA ILE A 575 -17.18 22.52 -3.90
C ILE A 575 -18.26 21.44 -4.07
N GLY A 576 -18.11 20.56 -5.04
CA GLY A 576 -19.00 19.42 -5.26
C GLY A 576 -19.10 18.51 -4.04
N ASN A 577 -17.97 18.23 -3.35
CA ASN A 577 -17.93 17.43 -2.13
C ASN A 577 -18.77 18.08 -0.99
N ILE A 578 -18.76 19.41 -0.85
CA ILE A 578 -19.62 20.09 0.14
C ILE A 578 -21.11 19.93 -0.21
N TYR A 579 -21.48 20.04 -1.48
CA TYR A 579 -22.86 19.78 -1.90
C TYR A 579 -23.27 18.32 -1.68
N HIS A 580 -22.33 17.37 -1.81
CA HIS A 580 -22.57 15.98 -1.44
C HIS A 580 -22.88 15.84 0.06
N ASP A 581 -22.10 16.50 0.93
CA ASP A 581 -22.37 16.49 2.36
C ASP A 581 -23.70 17.19 2.73
N LYS A 582 -24.16 18.12 1.88
CA LYS A 582 -25.51 18.75 1.97
C LYS A 582 -26.62 17.89 1.33
N HIS A 583 -26.29 16.73 0.77
CA HIS A 583 -27.21 15.85 0.03
C HIS A 583 -27.85 16.48 -1.23
N ASP A 584 -27.26 17.51 -1.80
CA ASP A 584 -27.68 18.10 -3.08
C ASP A 584 -26.95 17.45 -4.26
N LEU A 585 -27.41 16.25 -4.63
CA LEU A 585 -26.79 15.43 -5.69
C LEU A 585 -26.82 16.10 -7.07
N ASN A 586 -27.71 17.07 -7.31
CA ASN A 586 -27.76 17.78 -8.60
C ASN A 586 -26.59 18.77 -8.72
N GLN A 587 -26.33 19.54 -7.67
CA GLN A 587 -25.18 20.45 -7.64
C GLN A 587 -23.88 19.67 -7.66
N VAL A 588 -23.78 18.52 -6.99
CA VAL A 588 -22.58 17.65 -7.07
C VAL A 588 -22.26 17.30 -8.52
N LEU A 589 -23.27 16.79 -9.26
CA LEU A 589 -23.06 16.42 -10.67
C LEU A 589 -22.65 17.60 -11.52
N ASN A 590 -23.24 18.77 -11.31
CA ASN A 590 -22.89 19.99 -12.04
C ASN A 590 -21.41 20.35 -11.86
N TYR A 591 -20.93 20.41 -10.62
CA TYR A 591 -19.53 20.76 -10.34
C TYR A 591 -18.54 19.67 -10.78
N TYR A 592 -18.87 18.39 -10.59
CA TYR A 592 -18.02 17.30 -11.06
C TYR A 592 -17.93 17.23 -12.58
N GLN A 593 -19.02 17.54 -13.32
CA GLN A 593 -19.01 17.60 -14.79
C GLN A 593 -18.16 18.77 -15.29
N GLN A 594 -18.22 19.93 -14.65
CA GLN A 594 -17.33 21.05 -14.97
C GLN A 594 -15.85 20.69 -14.72
N ALA A 595 -15.55 20.05 -13.58
CA ALA A 595 -14.20 19.56 -13.30
C ALA A 595 -13.73 18.52 -14.32
N LEU A 596 -14.62 17.60 -14.73
CA LEU A 596 -14.33 16.60 -15.74
C LEU A 596 -14.02 17.21 -17.10
N SER A 597 -14.76 18.25 -17.52
CA SER A 597 -14.53 18.91 -18.80
C SER A 597 -13.13 19.54 -18.85
N ILE A 598 -12.66 20.13 -17.75
CA ILE A 598 -11.29 20.65 -17.64
C ILE A 598 -10.27 19.49 -17.70
N GLN A 599 -10.50 18.40 -16.94
CA GLN A 599 -9.58 17.26 -16.97
C GLN A 599 -9.55 16.55 -18.35
N GLU A 600 -10.61 16.58 -19.12
CA GLU A 600 -10.65 16.02 -20.49
C GLU A 600 -9.84 16.84 -21.48
N LEU A 601 -9.76 18.16 -21.29
CA LEU A 601 -8.91 19.04 -22.10
C LEU A 601 -7.42 18.87 -21.78
N VAL A 602 -7.08 18.78 -20.50
CA VAL A 602 -5.69 18.66 -20.03
C VAL A 602 -5.13 17.25 -20.25
N TYR A 603 -5.95 16.24 -20.00
CA TYR A 603 -5.58 14.83 -20.15
C TYR A 603 -6.30 14.22 -21.38
N PRO A 604 -5.78 14.39 -22.61
CA PRO A 604 -6.41 13.84 -23.80
C PRO A 604 -6.45 12.30 -23.79
N ASN A 605 -5.47 11.69 -23.12
CA ASN A 605 -5.42 10.23 -22.90
C ASN A 605 -6.03 9.84 -21.55
N ASP A 606 -6.08 8.54 -21.28
CA ASP A 606 -6.50 8.01 -19.99
C ASP A 606 -5.53 8.47 -18.89
N HIS A 607 -6.09 8.87 -17.75
CA HIS A 607 -5.32 9.34 -16.59
C HIS A 607 -6.00 8.92 -15.29
N LEU A 608 -5.21 8.60 -14.23
CA LEU A 608 -5.74 8.09 -12.97
C LEU A 608 -6.70 9.06 -12.28
N ASN A 609 -6.37 10.36 -12.26
CA ASN A 609 -7.22 11.38 -11.64
C ASN A 609 -8.55 11.53 -12.37
N LYS A 610 -8.51 11.49 -13.73
CA LYS A 610 -9.73 11.50 -14.55
C LYS A 610 -10.59 10.25 -14.28
N ALA A 611 -9.98 9.08 -14.17
CA ALA A 611 -10.69 7.85 -13.84
C ALA A 611 -11.36 7.92 -12.46
N LYS A 612 -10.67 8.47 -11.45
CA LYS A 612 -11.24 8.67 -10.09
C LYS A 612 -12.47 9.59 -10.12
N LEU A 613 -12.38 10.70 -10.84
CA LEU A 613 -13.52 11.64 -10.95
C LEU A 613 -14.70 11.00 -11.67
N ILE A 614 -14.46 10.28 -12.78
CA ILE A 614 -15.50 9.54 -13.50
C ILE A 614 -16.16 8.48 -12.62
N ARG A 615 -15.38 7.77 -11.79
CA ARG A 615 -15.91 6.83 -10.79
C ARG A 615 -16.83 7.53 -9.78
N ASN A 616 -16.39 8.69 -9.24
CA ASN A 616 -17.20 9.45 -8.29
C ASN A 616 -18.53 9.91 -8.91
N ILE A 617 -18.52 10.37 -10.16
CA ILE A 617 -19.74 10.69 -10.89
C ILE A 617 -20.67 9.46 -10.99
N GLY A 618 -20.11 8.28 -11.28
CA GLY A 618 -20.86 7.03 -11.33
C GLY A 618 -21.52 6.68 -9.99
N ILE A 619 -20.83 6.90 -8.87
CA ILE A 619 -21.37 6.70 -7.51
C ILE A 619 -22.55 7.67 -7.24
N ILE A 620 -22.42 8.95 -7.62
CA ILE A 620 -23.50 9.93 -7.45
C ILE A 620 -24.75 9.55 -8.25
N TYR A 621 -24.58 9.04 -9.49
CA TYR A 621 -25.70 8.50 -10.25
C TYR A 621 -26.35 7.28 -9.55
N SER A 622 -25.55 6.41 -8.94
CA SER A 622 -26.06 5.30 -8.11
C SER A 622 -26.87 5.80 -6.91
N ASP A 623 -26.45 6.87 -6.24
CA ASP A 623 -27.18 7.45 -5.11
C ASP A 623 -28.47 8.16 -5.56
N LYS A 624 -28.52 8.65 -6.79
CA LYS A 624 -29.75 9.12 -7.47
C LYS A 624 -30.64 8.00 -7.99
N GLN A 625 -30.24 6.74 -7.84
CA GLN A 625 -30.92 5.55 -8.38
C GLN A 625 -30.99 5.51 -9.91
N ASP A 626 -30.13 6.27 -10.59
CA ASP A 626 -29.95 6.21 -12.04
C ASP A 626 -28.91 5.15 -12.40
N TRP A 627 -29.36 3.90 -12.38
CA TRP A 627 -28.47 2.72 -12.53
C TRP A 627 -27.79 2.66 -13.90
N GLN A 628 -28.47 3.12 -14.94
CA GLN A 628 -27.92 3.07 -16.30
C GLN A 628 -26.72 4.01 -16.46
N ASN A 629 -26.85 5.26 -16.04
CA ASN A 629 -25.75 6.20 -16.08
C ASN A 629 -24.64 5.79 -15.09
N ALA A 630 -24.98 5.31 -13.91
CA ALA A 630 -24.01 4.80 -12.95
C ALA A 630 -23.14 3.70 -13.56
N LEU A 631 -23.76 2.69 -14.20
CA LEU A 631 -23.02 1.60 -14.86
C LEU A 631 -22.19 2.10 -16.04
N ASN A 632 -22.68 3.05 -16.84
CA ASN A 632 -21.92 3.62 -17.95
C ASN A 632 -20.63 4.28 -17.47
N TYR A 633 -20.70 5.12 -16.44
CA TYR A 633 -19.53 5.79 -15.87
C TYR A 633 -18.57 4.81 -15.21
N LEU A 634 -19.05 3.85 -14.44
CA LEU A 634 -18.19 2.85 -13.79
C LEU A 634 -17.54 1.89 -14.79
N ASN A 635 -18.22 1.49 -15.86
CA ASN A 635 -17.60 0.69 -16.92
C ASN A 635 -16.55 1.49 -17.70
N ARG A 636 -16.77 2.80 -17.92
CA ARG A 636 -15.74 3.70 -18.48
C ARG A 636 -14.52 3.75 -17.56
N THR A 637 -14.73 3.92 -16.26
CA THR A 637 -13.66 3.90 -15.26
C THR A 637 -12.88 2.58 -15.28
N LEU A 638 -13.59 1.46 -15.30
CA LEU A 638 -12.98 0.13 -15.32
C LEU A 638 -12.07 -0.07 -16.53
N LYS A 639 -12.54 0.33 -17.74
CA LYS A 639 -11.72 0.29 -18.95
C LYS A 639 -10.47 1.16 -18.83
N MET A 640 -10.60 2.36 -18.30
CA MET A 640 -9.47 3.26 -18.08
C MET A 640 -8.44 2.65 -17.11
N TYR A 641 -8.89 2.09 -15.97
CA TYR A 641 -7.99 1.41 -15.05
C TYR A 641 -7.32 0.19 -15.67
N GLN A 642 -8.03 -0.60 -16.46
CA GLN A 642 -7.45 -1.74 -17.17
C GLN A 642 -6.39 -1.33 -18.20
N CYS A 643 -6.57 -0.19 -18.88
CA CYS A 643 -5.56 0.35 -19.80
C CYS A 643 -4.35 0.92 -19.07
N LEU A 644 -4.59 1.73 -18.02
CA LEU A 644 -3.53 2.41 -17.25
C LEU A 644 -2.71 1.45 -16.39
N LEU A 645 -3.36 0.40 -15.87
CA LEU A 645 -2.79 -0.56 -14.94
C LEU A 645 -2.58 -1.93 -15.60
N SER A 646 -2.44 -1.95 -16.94
CA SER A 646 -2.28 -3.19 -17.73
C SER A 646 -1.11 -4.07 -17.26
N MET A 647 -0.09 -3.48 -16.65
CA MET A 647 1.04 -4.18 -16.04
C MET A 647 0.68 -4.88 -14.72
N ASN A 648 -0.41 -4.47 -14.07
CA ASN A 648 -0.89 -5.03 -12.82
C ASN A 648 -2.41 -5.18 -12.84
N ILE A 649 -2.88 -6.22 -13.54
CA ILE A 649 -4.31 -6.55 -13.64
C ILE A 649 -4.94 -6.74 -12.26
N ASN A 650 -4.14 -7.08 -11.26
CA ASN A 650 -4.55 -7.31 -9.88
C ASN A 650 -4.39 -6.05 -9.02
N HIS A 651 -4.69 -4.87 -9.57
CA HIS A 651 -4.58 -3.62 -8.82
C HIS A 651 -5.83 -3.35 -7.95
N PRO A 652 -5.68 -2.85 -6.71
CA PRO A 652 -6.80 -2.57 -5.81
C PRO A 652 -7.87 -1.65 -6.40
N ASP A 653 -7.52 -0.65 -7.21
CA ASP A 653 -8.49 0.27 -7.84
C ASP A 653 -9.42 -0.46 -8.82
N ILE A 654 -8.92 -1.50 -9.51
CA ILE A 654 -9.75 -2.36 -10.37
C ILE A 654 -10.72 -3.18 -9.52
N ALA A 655 -10.25 -3.73 -8.40
CA ALA A 655 -11.09 -4.46 -7.45
C ALA A 655 -12.21 -3.60 -6.88
N ILE A 656 -11.89 -2.36 -6.46
CA ILE A 656 -12.88 -1.40 -5.96
C ILE A 656 -13.93 -1.11 -7.02
N CYS A 657 -13.54 -0.93 -8.29
CA CYS A 657 -14.45 -0.66 -9.39
C CYS A 657 -15.41 -1.84 -9.64
N TYR A 658 -14.91 -3.08 -9.57
CA TYR A 658 -15.77 -4.26 -9.61
C TYR A 658 -16.76 -4.30 -8.44
N GLY A 659 -16.34 -3.94 -7.24
CA GLY A 659 -17.20 -3.84 -6.08
C GLY A 659 -18.31 -2.81 -6.22
N ASP A 660 -18.02 -1.64 -6.79
CA ASP A 660 -19.01 -0.60 -7.06
C ASP A 660 -20.05 -1.05 -8.08
N ILE A 661 -19.62 -1.69 -9.17
CA ILE A 661 -20.53 -2.27 -10.16
C ILE A 661 -21.40 -3.38 -9.52
N GLY A 662 -20.79 -4.25 -8.71
CA GLY A 662 -21.50 -5.29 -7.96
C GLY A 662 -22.56 -4.71 -7.03
N ASN A 663 -22.26 -3.62 -6.31
CA ASN A 663 -23.21 -2.92 -5.44
C ASN A 663 -24.43 -2.38 -6.23
N ILE A 664 -24.21 -1.87 -7.44
CA ILE A 664 -25.34 -1.40 -8.29
C ILE A 664 -26.23 -2.57 -8.68
N TYR A 665 -25.65 -3.68 -9.16
CA TYR A 665 -26.44 -4.86 -9.53
C TYR A 665 -27.19 -5.46 -8.32
N GLU A 666 -26.60 -5.41 -7.13
CA GLU A 666 -27.29 -5.79 -5.88
C GLU A 666 -28.48 -4.90 -5.59
N LYS A 667 -28.33 -3.55 -5.69
CA LYS A 667 -29.44 -2.59 -5.54
C LYS A 667 -30.52 -2.77 -6.60
N MET A 668 -30.16 -3.23 -7.80
CA MET A 668 -31.10 -3.60 -8.88
C MET A 668 -31.73 -4.99 -8.66
N ASN A 669 -31.43 -5.70 -7.59
CA ASN A 669 -31.80 -7.09 -7.32
C ASN A 669 -31.33 -8.11 -8.36
N ASN A 670 -30.33 -7.77 -9.19
CA ASN A 670 -29.69 -8.70 -10.10
C ASN A 670 -28.54 -9.42 -9.39
N PHE A 671 -28.90 -10.39 -8.56
CA PHE A 671 -27.96 -11.09 -7.70
C PHE A 671 -26.92 -11.94 -8.47
N ASP A 672 -27.22 -12.38 -9.70
CA ASP A 672 -26.29 -13.16 -10.52
C ASP A 672 -25.10 -12.32 -10.99
N LEU A 673 -25.39 -11.14 -11.55
CA LEU A 673 -24.34 -10.22 -11.95
C LEU A 673 -23.61 -9.65 -10.74
N ALA A 674 -24.33 -9.32 -9.66
CA ALA A 674 -23.71 -8.85 -8.43
C ALA A 674 -22.68 -9.86 -7.90
N LEU A 675 -23.05 -11.16 -7.86
CA LEU A 675 -22.16 -12.22 -7.43
C LEU A 675 -20.90 -12.33 -8.32
N ASN A 676 -21.06 -12.29 -9.65
CA ASN A 676 -19.94 -12.35 -10.58
C ASN A 676 -18.94 -11.21 -10.38
N TYR A 677 -19.45 -9.97 -10.15
CA TYR A 677 -18.57 -8.83 -9.93
C TYR A 677 -17.90 -8.85 -8.56
N TYR A 678 -18.59 -9.28 -7.51
CA TYR A 678 -17.99 -9.48 -6.18
C TYR A 678 -16.94 -10.61 -6.17
N ASP A 679 -17.16 -11.68 -6.93
CA ASP A 679 -16.16 -12.74 -7.09
C ASP A 679 -14.87 -12.21 -7.75
N LYS A 680 -14.99 -11.40 -8.82
CA LYS A 680 -13.84 -10.75 -9.47
C LYS A 680 -13.10 -9.80 -8.52
N GLN A 681 -13.84 -8.99 -7.75
CA GLN A 681 -13.26 -8.14 -6.71
C GLN A 681 -12.46 -8.98 -5.71
N PHE A 682 -13.08 -10.02 -5.18
CA PHE A 682 -12.48 -10.86 -4.16
C PHE A 682 -11.23 -11.61 -4.65
N GLN A 683 -11.24 -12.13 -5.89
CA GLN A 683 -10.09 -12.79 -6.49
C GLN A 683 -8.88 -11.84 -6.61
N ILE A 684 -9.07 -10.60 -7.04
CA ILE A 684 -7.99 -9.61 -7.11
C ILE A 684 -7.48 -9.29 -5.69
N GLU A 685 -8.38 -9.09 -4.74
CA GLU A 685 -8.01 -8.76 -3.38
C GLU A 685 -7.28 -9.91 -2.66
N GLU A 686 -7.63 -11.18 -2.93
CA GLU A 686 -6.89 -12.34 -2.40
C GLU A 686 -5.42 -12.37 -2.86
N GLN A 687 -5.14 -11.83 -4.05
CA GLN A 687 -3.77 -11.78 -4.58
C GLN A 687 -2.98 -10.57 -4.06
N CYS A 688 -3.64 -9.43 -3.85
CA CYS A 688 -2.99 -8.17 -3.49
C CYS A 688 -2.86 -7.94 -1.99
N LEU A 689 -3.81 -8.46 -1.19
CA LEU A 689 -3.91 -8.15 0.22
C LEU A 689 -3.33 -9.27 1.10
N SER A 690 -2.88 -8.91 2.29
CA SER A 690 -2.49 -9.90 3.29
C SER A 690 -3.68 -10.78 3.68
N PHE A 691 -3.44 -12.05 4.05
CA PHE A 691 -4.49 -13.02 4.37
C PHE A 691 -5.47 -12.57 5.46
N ASN A 692 -5.03 -11.74 6.39
CA ASN A 692 -5.84 -11.23 7.51
C ASN A 692 -6.41 -9.83 7.26
N HIS A 693 -6.33 -9.32 6.02
CA HIS A 693 -6.85 -7.99 5.71
C HIS A 693 -8.38 -7.94 5.88
N SER A 694 -8.88 -6.90 6.56
CA SER A 694 -10.31 -6.75 6.89
C SER A 694 -11.23 -6.76 5.66
N ASN A 695 -10.78 -6.19 4.53
CA ASN A 695 -11.57 -6.16 3.30
C ASN A 695 -11.90 -7.56 2.77
N LEU A 696 -10.95 -8.51 2.85
CA LEU A 696 -11.19 -9.89 2.42
C LEU A 696 -12.33 -10.54 3.22
N ILE A 697 -12.44 -10.24 4.50
CA ILE A 697 -13.53 -10.73 5.35
C ILE A 697 -14.85 -10.09 4.92
N ILE A 698 -14.86 -8.76 4.77
CA ILE A 698 -16.07 -7.99 4.44
C ILE A 698 -16.64 -8.40 3.07
N HIS A 699 -15.77 -8.57 2.08
CA HIS A 699 -16.21 -8.89 0.72
C HIS A 699 -16.62 -10.37 0.59
N PHE A 700 -15.97 -11.27 1.30
CA PHE A 700 -16.45 -12.66 1.41
C PHE A 700 -17.83 -12.74 2.08
N ASP A 701 -18.06 -11.99 3.16
CA ASP A 701 -19.36 -11.85 3.79
C ASP A 701 -20.45 -11.36 2.82
N LYS A 702 -20.14 -10.41 1.94
CA LYS A 702 -21.06 -9.93 0.88
C LYS A 702 -21.44 -11.05 -0.08
N ILE A 703 -20.47 -11.83 -0.58
CA ILE A 703 -20.72 -12.98 -1.46
C ILE A 703 -21.68 -13.98 -0.78
N ILE A 704 -21.40 -14.35 0.45
CA ILE A 704 -22.25 -15.27 1.22
C ILE A 704 -23.66 -14.71 1.43
N ASN A 705 -23.76 -13.41 1.73
CA ASN A 705 -25.06 -12.75 1.89
C ASN A 705 -25.89 -12.73 0.60
N ILE A 706 -25.27 -12.53 -0.56
CA ILE A 706 -25.96 -12.64 -1.86
C ILE A 706 -26.44 -14.06 -2.12
N LEU A 707 -25.61 -15.08 -1.84
CA LEU A 707 -26.01 -16.48 -1.97
C LEU A 707 -27.20 -16.80 -1.04
N LYS A 708 -27.20 -16.26 0.19
CA LYS A 708 -28.32 -16.38 1.13
C LYS A 708 -29.60 -15.71 0.59
N LYS A 709 -29.52 -14.48 0.04
CA LYS A 709 -30.64 -13.79 -0.61
C LYS A 709 -31.23 -14.57 -1.79
N LYS A 710 -30.39 -15.33 -2.51
CA LYS A 710 -30.78 -16.24 -3.61
C LYS A 710 -31.32 -17.59 -3.12
N ASN A 711 -31.42 -17.81 -1.80
CA ASN A 711 -31.77 -19.10 -1.20
C ASN A 711 -30.85 -20.27 -1.59
N GLN A 712 -29.59 -19.97 -1.97
CA GLN A 712 -28.57 -20.97 -2.34
C GLN A 712 -27.68 -21.33 -1.12
N ILE A 713 -28.32 -21.71 -0.02
CA ILE A 713 -27.62 -21.94 1.27
C ILE A 713 -26.58 -23.05 1.17
N GLU A 714 -26.85 -24.13 0.43
CA GLU A 714 -25.88 -25.22 0.22
C GLU A 714 -24.62 -24.77 -0.50
N LYS A 715 -24.79 -23.98 -1.54
CA LYS A 715 -23.65 -23.42 -2.28
C LYS A 715 -22.81 -22.49 -1.39
N ALA A 716 -23.46 -21.71 -0.52
CA ALA A 716 -22.77 -20.86 0.45
C ALA A 716 -21.97 -21.68 1.47
N ILE A 717 -22.56 -22.77 1.99
CA ILE A 717 -21.90 -23.69 2.93
C ILE A 717 -20.69 -24.35 2.27
N ASN A 718 -20.85 -24.90 1.07
CA ASN A 718 -19.77 -25.55 0.32
C ASN A 718 -18.61 -24.60 0.06
N LEU A 719 -18.90 -23.36 -0.36
CA LEU A 719 -17.88 -22.32 -0.58
C LEU A 719 -17.13 -21.97 0.72
N CYS A 720 -17.84 -21.84 1.83
CA CYS A 720 -17.23 -21.61 3.15
C CYS A 720 -16.35 -22.80 3.59
N GLN A 721 -16.81 -24.04 3.37
CA GLN A 721 -16.06 -25.24 3.73
C GLN A 721 -14.80 -25.42 2.88
N GLU A 722 -14.89 -25.15 1.56
CA GLU A 722 -13.75 -25.15 0.65
C GLU A 722 -12.68 -24.14 1.09
N LYS A 723 -13.09 -22.89 1.34
CA LYS A 723 -12.16 -21.85 1.83
C LYS A 723 -11.61 -22.20 3.21
N LEU A 724 -12.39 -22.77 4.10
CA LEU A 724 -11.95 -23.22 5.41
C LEU A 724 -10.88 -24.33 5.29
N LEU A 725 -11.08 -25.29 4.39
CA LEU A 725 -10.12 -26.36 4.14
C LEU A 725 -8.78 -25.82 3.63
N ILE A 726 -8.83 -24.91 2.65
CA ILE A 726 -7.64 -24.25 2.09
C ILE A 726 -6.88 -23.52 3.21
N LEU A 727 -7.57 -22.71 4.00
CA LEU A 727 -6.95 -21.94 5.08
C LEU A 727 -6.41 -22.86 6.19
N LYS A 728 -7.08 -23.95 6.54
CA LYS A 728 -6.57 -24.92 7.50
C LYS A 728 -5.29 -25.61 7.01
N ASN A 729 -5.22 -25.93 5.72
CA ASN A 729 -4.03 -26.52 5.13
C ASN A 729 -2.85 -25.53 5.12
N ILE A 730 -3.11 -24.24 4.86
CA ILE A 730 -2.10 -23.18 4.87
C ILE A 730 -1.57 -22.95 6.29
N PHE A 731 -2.46 -22.86 7.28
CA PHE A 731 -2.09 -22.50 8.66
C PHE A 731 -1.69 -23.69 9.54
N GLY A 732 -1.90 -24.93 9.10
CA GLY A 732 -1.59 -26.13 9.89
C GLY A 732 -2.19 -26.09 11.30
N ILE A 733 -1.37 -26.29 12.33
CA ILE A 733 -1.81 -26.29 13.75
C ILE A 733 -2.20 -24.87 14.24
N GLU A 734 -1.67 -23.83 13.61
CA GLU A 734 -1.90 -22.43 14.00
C GLU A 734 -3.22 -21.85 13.48
N TYR A 735 -4.04 -22.63 12.78
CA TYR A 735 -5.33 -22.16 12.24
C TYR A 735 -6.24 -21.56 13.32
N LYS A 736 -6.10 -21.96 14.58
CA LYS A 736 -6.88 -21.48 15.73
C LYS A 736 -6.66 -19.98 16.02
N TYR A 737 -5.56 -19.38 15.55
CA TYR A 737 -5.24 -17.97 15.79
C TYR A 737 -5.67 -17.06 14.63
N ASN A 738 -6.17 -17.62 13.54
CA ASN A 738 -6.51 -16.85 12.36
C ASN A 738 -7.93 -16.29 12.41
N THR A 739 -8.05 -14.96 12.35
CA THR A 739 -9.31 -14.23 12.44
C THR A 739 -10.26 -14.54 11.29
N ARG A 740 -9.73 -14.77 10.08
CA ARG A 740 -10.52 -15.12 8.89
C ARG A 740 -11.17 -16.51 9.03
N ILE A 741 -10.44 -17.48 9.56
CA ILE A 741 -10.96 -18.83 9.80
C ILE A 741 -12.11 -18.78 10.80
N VAL A 742 -11.94 -18.05 11.89
CA VAL A 742 -12.99 -17.88 12.89
C VAL A 742 -14.23 -17.24 12.27
N ARG A 743 -14.07 -16.22 11.42
CA ARG A 743 -15.18 -15.58 10.73
C ARG A 743 -15.91 -16.53 9.79
N ILE A 744 -15.19 -17.36 9.03
CA ILE A 744 -15.80 -18.38 8.16
C ILE A 744 -16.56 -19.42 9.00
N LEU A 745 -16.03 -19.85 10.14
CA LEU A 745 -16.74 -20.76 11.05
C LEU A 745 -18.05 -20.13 11.57
N ILE A 746 -18.04 -18.82 11.90
CA ILE A 746 -19.24 -18.08 12.28
C ILE A 746 -20.26 -18.08 11.13
N LEU A 747 -19.81 -17.82 9.89
CA LEU A 747 -20.68 -17.85 8.72
C LEU A 747 -21.31 -19.24 8.52
N ILE A 748 -20.52 -20.31 8.59
CA ILE A 748 -21.03 -21.69 8.49
C ILE A 748 -22.07 -21.94 9.59
N ALA A 749 -21.76 -21.57 10.83
CA ALA A 749 -22.70 -21.73 11.94
C ALA A 749 -24.04 -21.01 11.69
N THR A 750 -23.97 -19.76 11.20
CA THR A 750 -25.18 -18.95 10.88
C THR A 750 -25.96 -19.49 9.68
N LEU A 751 -25.30 -20.11 8.71
CA LEU A 751 -25.97 -20.75 7.57
C LEU A 751 -26.69 -22.05 7.98
N TYR A 752 -26.23 -22.73 9.01
CA TYR A 752 -26.87 -23.94 9.56
C TYR A 752 -27.97 -23.64 10.57
N GLU A 753 -28.12 -22.40 11.08
CA GLU A 753 -29.11 -22.07 12.14
C GLU A 753 -30.52 -22.56 11.85
N ASP A 754 -31.02 -22.31 10.65
CA ASP A 754 -32.36 -22.67 10.24
C ASP A 754 -32.45 -24.06 9.60
N LYS A 755 -31.36 -24.61 9.05
CA LYS A 755 -31.32 -25.88 8.33
C LYS A 755 -31.02 -27.07 9.27
N ASN A 756 -30.01 -26.95 10.11
CA ASN A 756 -29.59 -27.97 11.06
C ASN A 756 -29.02 -27.34 12.35
N PRO A 757 -29.90 -27.00 13.32
CA PRO A 757 -29.47 -26.35 14.56
C PRO A 757 -28.43 -27.12 15.38
N ARG A 758 -28.36 -28.44 15.20
CA ARG A 758 -27.36 -29.28 15.88
C ARG A 758 -25.95 -29.02 15.35
N GLU A 759 -25.80 -28.98 14.05
CA GLU A 759 -24.51 -28.62 13.42
C GLU A 759 -24.13 -27.19 13.74
N SER A 760 -25.05 -26.26 13.63
CA SER A 760 -24.81 -24.87 14.02
C SER A 760 -24.24 -24.79 15.44
N HIS A 761 -24.85 -25.52 16.38
CA HIS A 761 -24.36 -25.59 17.76
C HIS A 761 -22.92 -26.14 17.86
N GLN A 762 -22.60 -27.21 17.10
CA GLN A 762 -21.25 -27.81 17.11
C GLN A 762 -20.19 -26.79 16.59
N TYR A 763 -20.49 -26.05 15.51
CA TYR A 763 -19.59 -25.02 15.03
C TYR A 763 -19.42 -23.89 16.06
N TYR A 764 -20.46 -23.44 16.74
CA TYR A 764 -20.36 -22.46 17.81
C TYR A 764 -19.54 -22.96 19.01
N GLN A 765 -19.65 -24.22 19.39
CA GLN A 765 -18.79 -24.80 20.42
C GLN A 765 -17.32 -24.84 20.00
N HIS A 766 -17.04 -25.28 18.78
CA HIS A 766 -15.68 -25.25 18.23
C HIS A 766 -15.08 -23.86 18.22
N ILE A 767 -15.88 -22.83 17.90
CA ILE A 767 -15.43 -21.45 17.96
C ILE A 767 -15.07 -21.02 19.38
N LEU A 768 -15.88 -21.40 20.39
CA LEU A 768 -15.58 -21.11 21.78
C LEU A 768 -14.26 -21.74 22.25
N GLU A 769 -13.99 -23.00 21.85
CA GLU A 769 -12.73 -23.68 22.12
C GLU A 769 -11.52 -22.93 21.51
N ILE A 770 -11.69 -22.37 20.30
CA ILE A 770 -10.66 -21.54 19.66
C ILE A 770 -10.40 -20.28 20.47
N PHE A 771 -11.44 -19.62 21.00
CA PHE A 771 -11.29 -18.39 21.78
C PHE A 771 -10.72 -18.57 23.18
N GLU A 772 -10.74 -19.77 23.74
CA GLU A 772 -10.03 -20.03 24.99
C GLU A 772 -8.52 -19.83 24.85
N HIS A 773 -8.00 -19.88 23.60
CA HIS A 773 -6.60 -19.74 23.25
C HIS A 773 -6.28 -18.44 22.48
N ASN A 774 -7.28 -17.69 22.00
CA ASN A 774 -7.13 -16.53 21.14
C ASN A 774 -7.74 -15.26 21.79
N LYS A 775 -6.96 -14.19 21.86
CA LYS A 775 -7.35 -12.92 22.52
C LYS A 775 -7.90 -11.86 21.55
N ASN A 776 -8.41 -12.22 20.37
CA ASN A 776 -9.03 -11.23 19.49
C ASN A 776 -10.42 -10.85 19.99
N GLU A 777 -10.48 -9.72 20.71
CA GLU A 777 -11.65 -9.27 21.46
C GLU A 777 -12.81 -8.83 20.56
N GLU A 778 -12.54 -8.27 19.40
CA GLU A 778 -13.57 -7.75 18.48
C GLU A 778 -14.38 -8.89 17.83
N ILE A 779 -13.69 -9.88 17.25
CA ILE A 779 -14.36 -11.05 16.63
C ILE A 779 -15.08 -11.88 17.68
N PHE A 780 -14.54 -11.96 18.88
CA PHE A 780 -15.19 -12.67 19.98
C PHE A 780 -16.50 -12.01 20.40
N GLN A 781 -16.58 -10.66 20.42
CA GLN A 781 -17.83 -9.95 20.64
C GLN A 781 -18.89 -10.27 19.58
N ILE A 782 -18.49 -10.29 18.30
CA ILE A 782 -19.38 -10.63 17.18
C ILE A 782 -19.88 -12.07 17.34
N CYS A 783 -18.99 -13.01 17.64
CA CYS A 783 -19.33 -14.41 17.85
C CYS A 783 -20.32 -14.61 18.99
N LEU A 784 -20.04 -14.03 20.17
CA LEU A 784 -20.93 -14.12 21.32
C LEU A 784 -22.32 -13.54 21.02
N SER A 785 -22.37 -12.40 20.29
CA SER A 785 -23.64 -11.79 19.89
C SER A 785 -24.46 -12.69 18.96
N THR A 786 -23.84 -13.33 17.97
CA THR A 786 -24.52 -14.26 17.07
C THR A 786 -25.00 -15.51 17.81
N MET A 787 -24.18 -16.05 18.72
CA MET A 787 -24.54 -17.21 19.56
C MET A 787 -25.72 -16.91 20.48
N ILE A 788 -25.75 -15.73 21.09
CA ILE A 788 -26.87 -15.31 21.95
C ILE A 788 -28.17 -15.33 21.15
N ASN A 789 -28.16 -14.73 19.94
CA ASN A 789 -29.34 -14.73 19.07
C ASN A 789 -29.79 -16.15 18.69
N PHE A 790 -28.83 -17.02 18.34
CA PHE A 790 -29.12 -18.42 18.03
C PHE A 790 -29.74 -19.17 19.22
N TYR A 791 -29.10 -19.11 20.40
CA TYR A 791 -29.61 -19.79 21.58
C TYR A 791 -30.96 -19.23 22.03
N TRP A 792 -31.19 -17.91 21.82
CA TRP A 792 -32.47 -17.30 22.06
C TRP A 792 -33.58 -17.88 21.17
N LYS A 793 -33.32 -17.98 19.86
CA LYS A 793 -34.23 -18.61 18.88
C LYS A 793 -34.55 -20.07 19.25
N CYS A 794 -33.51 -20.81 19.66
CA CYS A 794 -33.65 -22.21 20.06
C CYS A 794 -34.23 -22.39 21.46
N ARG A 795 -34.62 -21.33 22.17
CA ARG A 795 -35.09 -21.32 23.56
C ARG A 795 -34.10 -21.97 24.58
N MET A 796 -32.84 -21.94 24.27
CA MET A 796 -31.74 -22.44 25.14
C MET A 796 -31.22 -21.30 26.04
N PHE A 797 -32.10 -20.78 26.90
CA PHE A 797 -31.86 -19.57 27.67
C PHE A 797 -30.67 -19.64 28.61
N ASP A 798 -30.38 -20.79 29.20
CA ASP A 798 -29.22 -20.99 30.07
C ASP A 798 -27.91 -20.75 29.29
N ARG A 799 -27.82 -21.24 28.04
CA ARG A 799 -26.67 -21.06 27.18
C ARG A 799 -26.56 -19.63 26.69
N ALA A 800 -27.70 -19.01 26.34
CA ALA A 800 -27.72 -17.58 25.99
C ALA A 800 -27.24 -16.74 27.16
N LEU A 801 -27.61 -17.07 28.38
CA LEU A 801 -27.19 -16.38 29.61
C LEU A 801 -25.66 -16.47 29.79
N ILE A 802 -25.06 -17.66 29.63
CA ILE A 802 -23.61 -17.82 29.72
C ILE A 802 -22.87 -16.97 28.70
N CYS A 803 -23.33 -16.96 27.44
CA CYS A 803 -22.74 -16.16 26.38
C CYS A 803 -22.89 -14.66 26.67
N GLN A 804 -24.06 -14.20 27.16
CA GLN A 804 -24.32 -12.82 27.50
C GLN A 804 -23.44 -12.33 28.67
N MET A 805 -23.22 -13.20 29.66
CA MET A 805 -22.30 -12.87 30.76
C MET A 805 -20.84 -12.77 30.28
N LYS A 806 -20.38 -13.66 29.39
CA LYS A 806 -19.06 -13.57 28.77
C LYS A 806 -18.92 -12.29 27.99
N LEU A 807 -19.93 -11.89 27.19
CA LEU A 807 -19.93 -10.65 26.42
C LEU A 807 -19.88 -9.40 27.33
N LEU A 808 -20.66 -9.39 28.42
CA LEU A 808 -20.62 -8.28 29.36
C LEU A 808 -19.24 -8.13 30.03
N ASN A 809 -18.64 -9.24 30.45
CA ASN A 809 -17.32 -9.23 31.07
C ASN A 809 -16.24 -8.75 30.09
N LEU A 810 -16.30 -9.20 28.83
CA LEU A 810 -15.41 -8.74 27.79
C LEU A 810 -15.57 -7.22 27.53
N ARG A 811 -16.82 -6.71 27.45
CA ARG A 811 -17.07 -5.27 27.27
C ARG A 811 -16.57 -4.43 28.45
N ARG A 812 -16.69 -4.97 29.68
CA ARG A 812 -16.18 -4.30 30.88
C ARG A 812 -14.64 -4.23 30.92
N SER A 813 -13.95 -5.19 30.31
CA SER A 813 -12.48 -5.15 30.24
C SER A 813 -11.94 -4.14 29.22
N ILE A 814 -12.73 -3.83 28.16
CA ILE A 814 -12.27 -3.01 27.04
C ILE A 814 -12.80 -1.58 27.14
N LEU A 815 -14.05 -1.40 27.60
CA LEU A 815 -14.76 -0.12 27.54
C LEU A 815 -14.79 0.56 28.91
N SER A 816 -14.94 1.89 28.88
CA SER A 816 -15.15 2.65 30.13
C SER A 816 -16.43 2.22 30.83
N SER A 817 -16.45 2.29 32.17
CA SER A 817 -17.57 1.81 33.00
C SER A 817 -18.94 2.41 32.64
N ASN A 818 -18.96 3.60 32.02
CA ASN A 818 -20.18 4.32 31.62
C ASN A 818 -20.46 4.19 30.10
N HIS A 819 -19.86 3.20 29.43
CA HIS A 819 -20.12 3.02 28.01
C HIS A 819 -21.51 2.42 27.75
N HIS A 820 -22.22 2.93 26.72
CA HIS A 820 -23.60 2.50 26.41
C HIS A 820 -23.71 1.02 26.05
N ASP A 821 -22.68 0.41 25.44
CA ASP A 821 -22.69 -1.01 25.09
C ASP A 821 -22.70 -1.91 26.32
N ILE A 822 -22.10 -1.46 27.42
CA ILE A 822 -22.21 -2.14 28.71
C ILE A 822 -23.67 -2.07 29.21
N ALA A 823 -24.33 -0.91 29.08
CA ALA A 823 -25.72 -0.74 29.49
C ALA A 823 -26.65 -1.62 28.64
N TYR A 824 -26.44 -1.71 27.34
CA TYR A 824 -27.24 -2.60 26.48
C TYR A 824 -27.00 -4.08 26.81
N SER A 825 -25.76 -4.49 27.09
CA SER A 825 -25.49 -5.85 27.56
C SER A 825 -26.21 -6.19 28.85
N LEU A 826 -26.25 -5.25 29.80
CA LEU A 826 -26.99 -5.37 31.07
C LEU A 826 -28.51 -5.48 30.85
N ARG A 827 -29.07 -4.67 29.94
CA ARG A 827 -30.49 -4.73 29.55
C ARG A 827 -30.84 -6.11 28.97
N ASP A 828 -30.01 -6.59 28.03
CA ASP A 828 -30.29 -7.89 27.39
C ASP A 828 -30.11 -9.05 28.36
N LEU A 829 -29.18 -8.93 29.32
CA LEU A 829 -29.05 -9.88 30.43
C LEU A 829 -30.31 -9.88 31.33
N ALA A 830 -30.82 -8.68 31.63
CA ALA A 830 -32.07 -8.56 32.41
C ALA A 830 -33.27 -9.19 31.69
N ARG A 831 -33.37 -9.06 30.37
CA ARG A 831 -34.41 -9.70 29.55
C ARG A 831 -34.31 -11.22 29.59
N LEU A 832 -33.11 -11.79 29.54
CA LEU A 832 -32.89 -13.24 29.72
C LEU A 832 -33.35 -13.72 31.08
N TYR A 833 -32.99 -13.02 32.16
CA TYR A 833 -33.43 -13.37 33.50
C TYR A 833 -34.97 -13.29 33.65
N ARG A 834 -35.60 -12.29 33.01
CA ARG A 834 -37.07 -12.17 32.98
C ARG A 834 -37.73 -13.38 32.34
N VAL A 835 -37.24 -13.84 31.18
CA VAL A 835 -37.77 -15.01 30.48
C VAL A 835 -37.55 -16.29 31.27
N MET A 836 -36.51 -16.39 32.08
CA MET A 836 -36.21 -17.48 33.00
C MET A 836 -36.99 -17.43 34.32
N ASN A 837 -37.94 -16.49 34.45
CA ASN A 837 -38.73 -16.23 35.66
C ASN A 837 -37.90 -15.80 36.90
N LYS A 838 -36.73 -15.25 36.70
CA LYS A 838 -35.86 -14.71 37.75
C LYS A 838 -36.04 -13.21 37.85
N SER A 839 -37.21 -12.78 38.33
CA SER A 839 -37.63 -11.35 38.24
C SER A 839 -36.79 -10.41 39.10
N ASN A 840 -36.27 -10.86 40.24
CA ASN A 840 -35.44 -10.01 41.10
C ASN A 840 -34.08 -9.70 40.49
N GLU A 841 -33.44 -10.69 39.92
CA GLU A 841 -32.16 -10.54 39.18
C GLU A 841 -32.35 -9.66 37.96
N ALA A 842 -33.45 -9.86 37.21
CA ALA A 842 -33.78 -9.00 36.05
C ALA A 842 -33.90 -7.54 36.46
N LEU A 843 -34.56 -7.27 37.58
CA LEU A 843 -34.74 -5.89 38.10
C LEU A 843 -33.39 -5.22 38.46
N GLN A 844 -32.46 -6.00 39.05
CA GLN A 844 -31.12 -5.49 39.38
C GLN A 844 -30.36 -5.08 38.13
N TYR A 845 -30.36 -5.87 37.07
CA TYR A 845 -29.64 -5.57 35.85
C TYR A 845 -30.29 -4.46 35.05
N PHE A 846 -31.60 -4.36 34.99
CA PHE A 846 -32.31 -3.20 34.40
C PHE A 846 -31.96 -1.90 35.13
N ASN A 847 -31.91 -1.87 36.46
CA ASN A 847 -31.54 -0.68 37.21
C ASN A 847 -30.07 -0.28 36.95
N GLN A 848 -29.13 -1.24 36.81
CA GLN A 848 -27.76 -0.93 36.44
C GLN A 848 -27.66 -0.32 35.03
N SER A 849 -28.39 -0.88 34.07
CA SER A 849 -28.45 -0.37 32.71
C SER A 849 -29.03 1.05 32.67
N LEU A 850 -30.14 1.29 33.41
CA LEU A 850 -30.79 2.58 33.48
C LEU A 850 -29.85 3.67 33.99
N ARG A 851 -29.08 3.39 35.05
CA ARG A 851 -28.13 4.36 35.61
C ARG A 851 -27.10 4.81 34.60
N ILE A 852 -26.51 3.89 33.84
CA ILE A 852 -25.50 4.21 32.82
C ILE A 852 -26.08 5.04 31.69
N LEU A 853 -27.29 4.68 31.18
CA LEU A 853 -27.92 5.41 30.08
C LEU A 853 -28.41 6.79 30.50
N GLN A 854 -28.95 6.94 31.73
CA GLN A 854 -29.34 8.23 32.26
C GLN A 854 -28.14 9.19 32.41
N THR A 855 -27.02 8.67 32.89
CA THR A 855 -25.78 9.48 33.03
C THR A 855 -25.29 9.94 31.66
N LYS A 856 -25.43 9.12 30.62
CA LYS A 856 -24.90 9.42 29.28
C LYS A 856 -25.82 10.25 28.40
N TYR A 857 -27.13 9.98 28.42
CA TYR A 857 -28.09 10.53 27.47
C TYR A 857 -29.17 11.43 28.12
N GLY A 858 -29.24 11.50 29.43
CA GLY A 858 -30.28 12.22 30.16
C GLY A 858 -31.60 11.44 30.27
N SER A 859 -32.55 11.93 31.07
CA SER A 859 -33.78 11.24 31.39
C SER A 859 -34.79 11.19 30.22
N GLU A 860 -34.68 12.11 29.26
CA GLU A 860 -35.65 12.25 28.16
C GLU A 860 -35.36 11.32 26.98
N HIS A 861 -34.21 10.68 26.95
CA HIS A 861 -33.81 9.81 25.85
C HIS A 861 -34.70 8.58 25.71
N ILE A 862 -35.01 8.19 24.48
CA ILE A 862 -35.98 7.11 24.19
C ILE A 862 -35.56 5.77 24.83
N ASP A 863 -34.28 5.42 24.83
CA ASP A 863 -33.76 4.19 25.43
C ASP A 863 -33.94 4.17 26.97
N VAL A 864 -33.81 5.35 27.59
CA VAL A 864 -34.04 5.50 29.04
C VAL A 864 -35.52 5.29 29.35
N LYS A 865 -36.44 5.91 28.58
CA LYS A 865 -37.89 5.71 28.72
C LYS A 865 -38.28 4.26 28.51
N ASN A 866 -37.71 3.58 27.51
CA ASN A 866 -37.98 2.16 27.23
C ASN A 866 -37.59 1.25 28.41
N ILE A 867 -36.41 1.46 29.00
CA ILE A 867 -35.98 0.65 30.15
C ILE A 867 -36.80 0.98 31.38
N GLN A 868 -37.19 2.24 31.60
CA GLN A 868 -38.10 2.60 32.71
C GLN A 868 -39.43 1.88 32.57
N LYS A 869 -39.99 1.77 31.37
CA LYS A 869 -41.22 1.01 31.12
C LYS A 869 -41.03 -0.47 31.41
N GLU A 870 -39.94 -1.10 30.94
CA GLU A 870 -39.63 -2.51 31.23
C GLU A 870 -39.49 -2.78 32.76
N ILE A 871 -38.94 -1.81 33.51
CA ILE A 871 -38.84 -1.89 34.98
C ILE A 871 -40.20 -1.80 35.63
N ILE A 872 -41.10 -0.92 35.15
CA ILE A 872 -42.47 -0.81 35.69
C ILE A 872 -43.27 -2.08 35.43
N ASP A 873 -43.27 -2.58 34.21
CA ASP A 873 -43.94 -3.83 33.82
C ASP A 873 -43.46 -5.00 34.67
N LEU A 874 -42.14 -5.09 34.94
CA LEU A 874 -41.57 -6.13 35.76
C LEU A 874 -41.94 -6.03 37.26
N LYS A 875 -42.03 -4.81 37.79
CA LYS A 875 -42.50 -4.56 39.16
C LYS A 875 -43.95 -4.94 39.36
N ASP A 876 -44.80 -4.70 38.37
CA ASP A 876 -46.20 -5.08 38.40
C ASP A 876 -46.36 -6.61 38.36
N ILE A 877 -45.55 -7.32 37.58
CA ILE A 877 -45.49 -8.80 37.60
C ILE A 877 -45.06 -9.29 38.99
N ILE A 878 -44.02 -8.72 39.60
CA ILE A 878 -43.53 -9.13 40.92
C ILE A 878 -44.64 -8.90 41.99
N LYS A 879 -45.38 -7.78 41.92
CA LYS A 879 -46.51 -7.48 42.81
C LYS A 879 -47.65 -8.48 42.65
N SER A 880 -48.04 -8.82 41.42
CA SER A 880 -49.06 -9.81 41.15
C SER A 880 -48.67 -11.21 41.62
N LEU A 881 -47.39 -11.60 41.49
CA LEU A 881 -46.86 -12.87 42.00
C LEU A 881 -46.86 -12.90 43.55
N SER A 882 -46.57 -11.78 44.24
CA SER A 882 -46.61 -11.71 45.68
C SER A 882 -48.04 -11.67 46.23
N ALA A 883 -48.97 -10.98 45.54
CA ALA A 883 -50.35 -10.99 45.87
C ALA A 883 -50.98 -12.39 45.70
N ASN A 884 -50.64 -13.11 44.64
CA ASN A 884 -51.08 -14.50 44.42
C ASN A 884 -50.43 -15.49 45.44
N ALA A 885 -49.19 -15.20 45.92
CA ALA A 885 -48.54 -15.99 46.95
C ALA A 885 -49.20 -15.81 48.33
N ASP A 886 -49.71 -14.60 48.65
CA ASP A 886 -50.46 -14.28 49.86
C ASP A 886 -51.89 -14.87 49.80
N ASP A 887 -52.50 -14.89 48.59
CA ASP A 887 -53.79 -15.54 48.37
C ASP A 887 -53.68 -17.10 48.40
N ASP A 888 -52.62 -17.67 47.93
CA ASP A 888 -52.35 -19.12 47.99
C ASP A 888 -51.97 -19.60 49.38
N TYR A 889 -51.40 -18.72 50.26
CA TYR A 889 -51.24 -19.03 51.71
C TYR A 889 -52.58 -19.05 52.43
N ASN A 890 -53.57 -18.23 51.99
CA ASN A 890 -54.86 -18.21 52.50
C ASN A 890 -55.77 -19.25 51.87
N ASN A 891 -55.55 -19.70 50.65
CA ASN A 891 -56.36 -20.70 49.92
C ASN A 891 -55.85 -22.13 50.00
N ARG A 892 -54.74 -22.43 50.63
CA ARG A 892 -54.30 -23.82 50.95
C ARG A 892 -55.11 -24.53 51.99
N ARG A 893 -56.34 -23.94 52.39
CA ARG A 893 -57.39 -24.67 53.16
C ARG A 893 -58.58 -25.17 52.33
N SER A 894 -58.55 -25.03 51.01
CA SER A 894 -59.62 -25.67 50.18
C SER A 894 -59.08 -25.88 48.72
N SER A 895 -58.97 -27.23 48.45
CA SER A 895 -59.16 -27.90 47.13
C SER A 895 -58.34 -27.56 45.94
N ASN A 896 -57.63 -28.61 45.45
CA ASN A 896 -57.36 -28.99 44.03
C ASN A 896 -58.07 -28.17 42.94
N ALA A 897 -57.30 -27.76 42.01
CA ALA A 897 -57.41 -27.90 40.54
C ALA A 897 -56.97 -26.68 39.71
N HIS A 898 -56.38 -27.02 38.69
CA HIS A 898 -56.19 -26.40 37.35
C HIS A 898 -54.88 -25.72 37.04
N LYS A 899 -54.20 -26.44 36.14
CA LYS A 899 -53.20 -25.93 35.23
C LYS A 899 -53.80 -24.86 34.30
N GLU A 900 -53.30 -23.67 34.29
CA GLU A 900 -53.52 -22.72 33.17
C GLU A 900 -52.25 -22.40 32.46
N PHE A 901 -52.29 -22.60 31.14
CA PHE A 901 -51.35 -22.26 30.15
C PHE A 901 -51.23 -20.74 29.99
N PHE A 902 -50.05 -20.18 30.11
CA PHE A 902 -49.80 -18.79 29.69
C PHE A 902 -49.63 -18.71 28.16
N ILE A 903 -50.54 -18.05 27.51
CA ILE A 903 -50.51 -17.65 26.09
C ILE A 903 -49.63 -16.40 25.97
N MET A 904 -48.61 -16.49 25.17
CA MET A 904 -47.85 -15.29 24.73
C MET A 904 -48.74 -14.35 23.93
N PRO A 905 -48.61 -13.02 24.05
CA PRO A 905 -49.28 -12.14 23.10
C PRO A 905 -48.63 -12.35 21.73
N GLN A 906 -49.44 -12.69 20.75
CA GLN A 906 -49.08 -12.61 19.35
C GLN A 906 -48.74 -11.14 19.01
N ASN A 907 -47.58 -10.92 18.44
CA ASN A 907 -47.20 -9.65 17.86
C ASN A 907 -48.16 -9.33 16.71
N ASP A 908 -48.94 -8.33 16.87
CA ASP A 908 -49.62 -7.65 15.77
C ASP A 908 -48.56 -7.16 14.78
N SER A 909 -48.59 -7.73 13.60
CA SER A 909 -47.85 -7.31 12.44
C SER A 909 -48.36 -5.97 11.96
N ASN A 910 -47.87 -4.89 12.53
CA ASN A 910 -47.83 -3.55 11.92
C ASN A 910 -47.28 -2.51 12.89
N SER A 911 -46.03 -2.70 13.29
CA SER A 911 -45.16 -1.59 13.62
C SER A 911 -43.79 -1.92 13.04
N GLN A 912 -43.35 -1.06 12.14
CA GLN A 912 -41.94 -0.99 11.78
C GLN A 912 -41.12 -0.68 13.06
N SER A 913 -40.97 -1.68 13.92
CA SER A 913 -39.94 -1.66 14.89
C SER A 913 -38.66 -1.95 14.14
N SER A 914 -37.90 -0.90 13.86
CA SER A 914 -36.49 -0.99 13.71
C SER A 914 -35.95 -1.99 14.76
N THR A 915 -35.87 -3.26 14.37
CA THR A 915 -34.85 -4.13 14.91
C THR A 915 -33.55 -3.40 14.59
N SER A 916 -33.02 -2.69 15.59
CA SER A 916 -31.64 -2.40 15.66
C SER A 916 -30.93 -3.76 15.68
N ILE A 917 -30.84 -4.38 14.50
CA ILE A 917 -29.65 -5.12 14.20
C ILE A 917 -28.58 -4.12 14.61
N TYR A 918 -27.75 -4.46 15.56
CA TYR A 918 -26.47 -3.84 15.80
C TYR A 918 -25.66 -3.99 14.50
N GLY A 919 -26.07 -3.23 13.48
CA GLY A 919 -25.13 -2.68 12.60
C GLY A 919 -24.25 -1.82 13.50
N ILE A 920 -23.11 -2.32 13.89
CA ILE A 920 -21.96 -1.49 13.92
C ILE A 920 -22.13 -0.70 12.62
N LYS A 921 -22.60 0.55 12.73
CA LYS A 921 -22.08 1.54 11.81
C LYS A 921 -20.58 1.45 12.05
N ASN A 922 -19.97 0.50 11.36
CA ASN A 922 -18.73 0.85 10.76
C ASN A 922 -19.11 2.17 10.10
N LYS A 923 -18.78 3.30 10.74
CA LYS A 923 -18.13 4.27 9.92
C LYS A 923 -17.15 3.41 9.14
N SER A 924 -17.58 2.92 7.98
CA SER A 924 -16.68 2.97 6.88
C SER A 924 -16.21 4.42 6.98
N SER A 925 -15.13 4.62 7.72
CA SER A 925 -14.05 5.28 7.08
C SER A 925 -13.89 4.47 5.79
N THR A 926 -14.71 4.73 4.80
CA THR A 926 -14.14 5.16 3.58
C THR A 926 -13.12 6.16 4.09
N SER A 927 -11.93 5.65 4.42
CA SER A 927 -10.77 6.30 3.92
C SER A 927 -11.09 6.41 2.44
N ASP A 928 -11.93 7.36 2.10
CA ASP A 928 -11.62 8.25 1.04
C ASP A 928 -10.21 8.69 1.38
N SER A 929 -9.28 7.86 0.96
CA SER A 929 -8.08 8.34 0.34
C SER A 929 -8.53 9.03 -0.97
N THR A 930 -9.46 9.93 -0.93
CA THR A 930 -9.21 11.23 -1.48
C THR A 930 -7.95 11.63 -0.74
N SER A 931 -6.80 11.21 -1.28
CA SER A 931 -5.67 12.08 -1.26
C SER A 931 -6.28 13.43 -1.60
N VAL A 932 -6.61 14.18 -0.55
CA VAL A 932 -6.55 15.62 -0.63
C VAL A 932 -5.14 15.80 -1.12
N VAL A 933 -5.01 15.89 -2.42
CA VAL A 933 -3.87 16.54 -3.02
C VAL A 933 -4.03 17.93 -2.44
N CYS A 934 -3.49 18.11 -1.22
CA CYS A 934 -3.12 19.43 -0.79
C CYS A 934 -2.30 19.91 -1.94
N VAL A 935 -2.86 20.81 -2.71
CA VAL A 935 -2.15 21.51 -3.74
C VAL A 935 -1.07 22.26 -2.98
N ILE A 936 0.07 21.58 -2.86
CA ILE A 936 1.30 22.18 -2.39
C ILE A 936 1.83 22.89 -3.62
N ILE A 937 1.62 24.18 -3.66
CA ILE A 937 2.42 25.10 -4.44
C ILE A 937 3.29 25.81 -3.47
#